data_f61eb05570ab99e9de67b9cc9f99cf07
#
_entry.id   f61eb05570ab99e9de67b9cc9f99cf07
#
_cell.length_a   1.000
_cell.length_b   1.000
_cell.length_c   1.000
_cell.angle_alpha   90.00
_cell.angle_beta   90.00
_cell.angle_gamma   90.00
#
_symmetry.space_group_name_H-M   'P 1'
#
loop_
_entity.id
_entity.type
_entity.pdbx_description
1 polymer ?
#
loop_
_entity_poly.entity_id
_entity_poly.type
_entity_poly.pdbx_seq_one_letter_code
_entity_poly.pdbx_strand_id
1 'polypeptide(L)'
;MTVRYVLLALWRRPAETLAAAFAVALTVAFLAGLGSFTAQTGSRLTLRAADRVPVDWQVQVTPGSDPKPVRDALSRVPGLLGVRAVDYAKVPGLRSSGAETRTTGTAYVVSVPDDYAAFAPGEIRSLLGTGGAVLQQQTASNLGAAPGTVVTVLGAGKPVTVTGVVDLPNADSFFQVVGAPAGSGASAPPDNVLLLSPARFAALVPGAAVTRQFHVRLDHTALPSDPAAAADEVTRRVNHYVADVAGGALVGDDLGVSLSAAREDALYARLLVLLLGIPGLLLSGVVTALVISLRNDRQRRDLALLRLRGVTPRRAAVLLGLTALVDGCLGAAFGAAGAGLSSPARLSGLWLGLGALAGILLAIIIELVPVARLLRGQSPTVAQGANQLPVTRTPLVLRLGLDVVLLAASGIVFWLTSRGGYQVVVVPEGVPVASVNYAALLAPALAWPGMALLVWRCTALVLSRRGRRPGTDPAGRMPDLRREVVRRRRWIVARGVTGLAIAVAVTVSAAVFTHTYDQQARLDTALTVGSDVAVTVAPDSAGTLDPALAAVPGATAVEQVSHRLVYVGPDLQDLYGIDPSTIGRAAPLQDAFTPGSSITAVMRRLAATPDGVLLSQETLHDYQLHTGDLVQLRLKSASGDYRTVRFHVVGVITEFATAPRDSFVLANRAYLAQVTGLPAVQTLLVRTDKPRQVAAAIHAPAGALVNDITAPRVAVPSASGLAAGSLAGLAGLTLAFGLLLATASAGLVLVVGAVQRRRSTVALAILGATGRQRAGFLWTEARALTVAGILGGLVTGALIAEQLIKVLNGIFDPPPQYPAVPWTFVATVVAAVVAAAGIAATASARWAGRVDASRLRDL
;
A
#
# COMPACT_ATOMS: atom_id res chain seq x y z
N MET A 1 -29.86 -17.52 41.40
CA MET A 1 -30.34 -18.63 40.52
C MET A 1 -29.92 -18.46 39.08
N THR A 2 -30.07 -17.32 38.46
CA THR A 2 -29.75 -17.07 37.03
C THR A 2 -28.30 -17.36 36.64
N VAL A 3 -27.31 -16.84 37.38
CA VAL A 3 -25.87 -17.06 37.10
C VAL A 3 -25.49 -18.53 37.19
N ARG A 4 -26.00 -19.23 38.25
CA ARG A 4 -25.72 -20.66 38.46
C ARG A 4 -26.31 -21.52 37.33
N TYR A 5 -27.49 -21.14 36.79
CA TYR A 5 -28.09 -21.82 35.63
C TYR A 5 -27.22 -21.61 34.39
N VAL A 6 -26.75 -20.38 34.12
CA VAL A 6 -25.89 -20.06 32.96
C VAL A 6 -24.58 -20.88 33.04
N LEU A 7 -23.89 -20.88 34.18
CA LEU A 7 -22.63 -21.64 34.34
C LEU A 7 -22.83 -23.13 34.14
N LEU A 8 -23.92 -23.72 34.69
CA LEU A 8 -24.26 -25.13 34.48
C LEU A 8 -24.63 -25.45 33.03
N ALA A 9 -25.32 -24.55 32.33
CA ALA A 9 -25.67 -24.71 30.92
C ALA A 9 -24.42 -24.67 30.02
N LEU A 10 -23.48 -23.79 30.32
CA LEU A 10 -22.19 -23.68 29.63
C LEU A 10 -21.32 -24.93 29.85
N TRP A 11 -21.26 -25.43 31.09
CA TRP A 11 -20.47 -26.61 31.44
C TRP A 11 -21.03 -27.92 30.86
N ARG A 12 -22.35 -27.98 30.69
CA ARG A 12 -23.01 -29.14 30.05
C ARG A 12 -22.86 -29.15 28.52
N ARG A 13 -22.49 -28.03 27.89
CA ARG A 13 -22.37 -27.90 26.43
C ARG A 13 -21.05 -27.20 26.02
N PRO A 14 -19.89 -27.73 26.43
CA PRO A 14 -18.60 -27.04 26.23
C PRO A 14 -18.28 -26.80 24.76
N ALA A 15 -18.62 -27.71 23.87
CA ALA A 15 -18.36 -27.59 22.45
C ALA A 15 -19.11 -26.42 21.77
N GLU A 16 -20.34 -26.12 22.21
CA GLU A 16 -21.13 -25.01 21.69
C GLU A 16 -20.59 -23.67 22.18
N THR A 17 -20.19 -23.59 23.45
CA THR A 17 -19.57 -22.43 24.06
C THR A 17 -18.21 -22.14 23.43
N LEU A 18 -17.35 -23.14 23.29
CA LEU A 18 -16.05 -23.00 22.65
C LEU A 18 -16.16 -22.57 21.17
N ALA A 19 -17.15 -23.10 20.44
CA ALA A 19 -17.38 -22.69 19.05
C ALA A 19 -17.85 -21.23 18.97
N ALA A 20 -18.73 -20.77 19.84
CA ALA A 20 -19.19 -19.40 19.91
C ALA A 20 -18.04 -18.46 20.34
N ALA A 21 -17.30 -18.82 21.40
CA ALA A 21 -16.13 -18.07 21.85
C ALA A 21 -15.05 -18.00 20.77
N PHE A 22 -14.78 -19.06 20.04
CA PHE A 22 -13.83 -19.08 18.93
C PHE A 22 -14.27 -18.16 17.77
N ALA A 23 -15.56 -18.16 17.42
CA ALA A 23 -16.08 -17.25 16.38
C ALA A 23 -15.95 -15.78 16.79
N VAL A 24 -16.24 -15.45 18.04
CA VAL A 24 -16.01 -14.09 18.60
C VAL A 24 -14.52 -13.77 18.66
N ALA A 25 -13.67 -14.72 19.04
CA ALA A 25 -12.22 -14.55 19.12
C ALA A 25 -11.63 -14.16 17.76
N LEU A 26 -12.12 -14.74 16.66
CA LEU A 26 -11.70 -14.38 15.31
C LEU A 26 -12.03 -12.91 14.99
N THR A 27 -13.21 -12.43 15.38
CA THR A 27 -13.62 -11.03 15.19
C THR A 27 -12.73 -10.08 15.99
N VAL A 28 -12.48 -10.42 17.25
CA VAL A 28 -11.65 -9.61 18.16
C VAL A 28 -10.20 -9.58 17.69
N ALA A 29 -9.62 -10.74 17.36
CA ALA A 29 -8.24 -10.84 16.88
C ALA A 29 -8.03 -10.05 15.58
N PHE A 30 -9.00 -10.11 14.67
CA PHE A 30 -8.93 -9.37 13.43
C PHE A 30 -9.00 -7.86 13.64
N LEU A 31 -9.96 -7.36 14.42
CA LEU A 31 -10.10 -5.93 14.72
C LEU A 31 -8.89 -5.38 15.49
N ALA A 32 -8.43 -6.11 16.51
CA ALA A 32 -7.27 -5.71 17.29
C ALA A 32 -5.99 -5.71 16.42
N GLY A 33 -5.82 -6.73 15.59
CA GLY A 33 -4.69 -6.83 14.67
C GLY A 33 -4.69 -5.69 13.64
N LEU A 34 -5.82 -5.46 12.98
CA LEU A 34 -5.99 -4.42 11.97
C LEU A 34 -5.75 -3.01 12.54
N GLY A 35 -6.36 -2.72 13.69
CA GLY A 35 -6.22 -1.42 14.34
C GLY A 35 -4.80 -1.17 14.90
N SER A 36 -4.16 -2.19 15.46
CA SER A 36 -2.77 -2.08 15.91
C SER A 36 -1.81 -1.90 14.75
N PHE A 37 -2.08 -2.56 13.64
CA PHE A 37 -1.30 -2.40 12.41
C PHE A 37 -1.38 -0.96 11.88
N THR A 38 -2.59 -0.35 11.83
CA THR A 38 -2.73 1.05 11.38
C THR A 38 -1.96 2.03 12.26
N ALA A 39 -2.00 1.83 13.57
CA ALA A 39 -1.27 2.67 14.51
C ALA A 39 0.25 2.56 14.34
N GLN A 40 0.78 1.35 14.10
CA GLN A 40 2.20 1.13 13.87
C GLN A 40 2.67 1.69 12.52
N THR A 41 1.84 1.56 11.49
CA THR A 41 2.14 2.12 10.17
C THR A 41 2.27 3.63 10.25
N GLY A 42 1.35 4.32 10.93
CA GLY A 42 1.46 5.76 11.17
C GLY A 42 2.77 6.14 11.85
N SER A 43 3.14 5.47 12.93
CA SER A 43 4.39 5.73 13.64
C SER A 43 5.64 5.53 12.77
N ARG A 44 5.66 4.48 11.97
CA ARG A 44 6.77 4.22 11.04
C ARG A 44 6.86 5.27 9.92
N LEU A 45 5.72 5.72 9.41
CA LEU A 45 5.68 6.78 8.40
C LEU A 45 6.22 8.10 8.97
N THR A 46 5.80 8.49 10.18
CA THR A 46 6.32 9.69 10.85
C THR A 46 7.84 9.64 11.01
N LEU A 47 8.36 8.54 11.58
CA LEU A 47 9.81 8.40 11.78
C LEU A 47 10.59 8.43 10.46
N ARG A 48 10.12 7.71 9.44
CA ARG A 48 10.79 7.69 8.14
C ARG A 48 10.75 9.04 7.42
N ALA A 49 9.63 9.77 7.51
CA ALA A 49 9.52 11.09 6.94
C ALA A 49 10.48 12.06 7.62
N ALA A 50 10.58 12.00 8.95
CA ALA A 50 11.50 12.83 9.72
C ALA A 50 12.97 12.46 9.48
N ASP A 51 13.33 11.18 9.43
CA ASP A 51 14.71 10.71 9.20
C ASP A 51 15.26 11.08 7.80
N ARG A 52 14.37 11.40 6.84
CA ARG A 52 14.76 11.82 5.49
C ARG A 52 15.17 13.27 5.39
N VAL A 53 14.80 14.08 6.37
CA VAL A 53 15.09 15.51 6.38
C VAL A 53 16.39 15.74 7.15
N PRO A 54 17.49 16.10 6.48
CA PRO A 54 18.76 16.36 7.16
C PRO A 54 18.79 17.73 7.85
N VAL A 55 17.98 18.68 7.37
CA VAL A 55 17.81 20.04 7.94
C VAL A 55 16.32 20.29 8.12
N ASP A 56 15.85 20.38 9.37
CA ASP A 56 14.43 20.49 9.67
C ASP A 56 13.87 21.86 9.32
N TRP A 57 14.61 22.94 9.70
CA TRP A 57 14.25 24.31 9.37
C TRP A 57 15.43 25.06 8.79
N GLN A 58 15.14 25.91 7.81
CA GLN A 58 16.02 26.95 7.30
C GLN A 58 15.49 28.30 7.76
N VAL A 59 16.21 28.94 8.67
CA VAL A 59 15.82 30.24 9.24
C VAL A 59 16.66 31.33 8.64
N GLN A 60 16.11 32.04 7.67
CA GLN A 60 16.78 33.14 6.98
C GLN A 60 16.58 34.45 7.74
N VAL A 61 17.66 35.08 8.12
CA VAL A 61 17.63 36.40 8.75
C VAL A 61 17.18 37.43 7.72
N THR A 62 16.18 38.23 8.09
CA THR A 62 15.69 39.32 7.22
C THR A 62 16.78 40.37 7.00
N PRO A 63 16.99 40.87 5.77
CA PRO A 63 18.00 41.90 5.50
C PRO A 63 17.84 43.09 6.43
N GLY A 64 18.94 43.47 7.09
CA GLY A 64 18.96 44.57 8.06
C GLY A 64 18.61 44.22 9.49
N SER A 65 18.16 42.99 9.76
CA SER A 65 17.93 42.47 11.13
C SER A 65 19.20 41.96 11.79
N ASP A 66 19.27 42.06 13.11
CA ASP A 66 20.37 41.51 13.91
C ASP A 66 20.19 39.97 14.01
N PRO A 67 21.19 39.17 13.58
CA PRO A 67 21.13 37.69 13.68
C PRO A 67 21.10 37.15 15.12
N LYS A 68 21.54 37.90 16.10
CA LYS A 68 21.68 37.47 17.48
C LYS A 68 20.31 37.15 18.15
N PRO A 69 19.32 38.09 18.15
CA PRO A 69 17.99 37.78 18.67
C PRO A 69 17.32 36.59 17.97
N VAL A 70 17.50 36.45 16.64
CA VAL A 70 16.98 35.34 15.85
C VAL A 70 17.56 34.01 16.35
N ARG A 71 18.88 33.94 16.56
CA ARG A 71 19.57 32.77 17.09
C ARG A 71 19.18 32.46 18.55
N ASP A 72 19.07 33.48 19.38
CA ASP A 72 18.68 33.33 20.78
C ASP A 72 17.26 32.80 20.93
N ALA A 73 16.35 33.23 20.02
CA ALA A 73 15.00 32.67 19.94
C ALA A 73 15.01 31.17 19.58
N LEU A 74 15.88 30.69 18.67
CA LEU A 74 16.03 29.29 18.32
C LEU A 74 16.37 28.42 19.54
N SER A 75 17.19 28.96 20.48
CA SER A 75 17.56 28.21 21.69
C SER A 75 16.38 27.89 22.61
N ARG A 76 15.23 28.56 22.44
CA ARG A 76 14.00 28.34 23.20
C ARG A 76 13.04 27.36 22.52
N VAL A 77 13.33 26.93 21.29
CA VAL A 77 12.49 25.98 20.55
C VAL A 77 12.54 24.61 21.23
N PRO A 78 11.40 24.02 21.57
CA PRO A 78 11.35 22.70 22.20
C PRO A 78 11.92 21.61 21.28
N GLY A 79 12.81 20.78 21.79
CA GLY A 79 13.41 19.68 21.05
C GLY A 79 14.56 20.11 20.11
N LEU A 80 15.13 21.27 20.29
CA LEU A 80 16.31 21.70 19.54
C LEU A 80 17.50 20.78 19.80
N LEU A 81 18.05 20.15 18.74
CA LEU A 81 19.29 19.37 18.81
C LEU A 81 20.53 20.20 18.43
N GLY A 82 20.38 21.12 17.50
CA GLY A 82 21.50 21.96 17.09
C GLY A 82 21.12 23.01 16.04
N VAL A 83 22.00 24.02 15.94
CA VAL A 83 21.89 25.11 14.95
C VAL A 83 23.24 25.33 14.31
N ARG A 84 23.27 25.49 13.00
CA ARG A 84 24.47 25.88 12.24
C ARG A 84 24.18 27.12 11.40
N ALA A 85 25.12 28.07 11.41
CA ALA A 85 25.04 29.24 10.57
C ALA A 85 25.64 28.95 9.18
N VAL A 86 24.90 29.29 8.13
CA VAL A 86 25.29 29.14 6.73
C VAL A 86 25.11 30.48 6.06
N ASP A 87 26.20 31.01 5.49
CA ASP A 87 26.17 32.31 4.84
C ASP A 87 26.28 32.14 3.32
N TYR A 88 25.47 32.87 2.57
CA TYR A 88 25.42 32.86 1.12
C TYR A 88 25.84 34.19 0.53
N ALA A 89 26.70 34.14 -0.48
CA ALA A 89 27.05 35.29 -1.29
C ALA A 89 26.89 34.98 -2.78
N LYS A 90 26.19 35.84 -3.50
CA LYS A 90 26.07 35.78 -4.94
C LYS A 90 27.21 36.56 -5.61
N VAL A 91 27.97 35.89 -6.49
CA VAL A 91 29.11 36.46 -7.18
C VAL A 91 28.92 36.38 -8.70
N PRO A 92 29.59 37.31 -9.49
CA PRO A 92 29.45 37.31 -10.95
C PRO A 92 29.87 36.04 -11.66
N GLY A 93 30.74 35.25 -11.03
CA GLY A 93 31.18 33.99 -11.57
C GLY A 93 32.45 33.44 -10.91
N LEU A 94 32.88 32.27 -11.40
CA LEU A 94 34.11 31.58 -11.04
C LEU A 94 34.96 31.39 -12.29
N ARG A 95 36.30 31.51 -12.18
CA ARG A 95 37.25 31.32 -13.28
C ARG A 95 38.29 30.31 -12.88
N SER A 96 38.47 29.26 -13.67
CA SER A 96 39.55 28.28 -13.48
C SER A 96 40.85 28.78 -14.11
N SER A 97 42.00 28.51 -13.42
CA SER A 97 43.33 28.68 -13.94
C SER A 97 43.94 27.28 -14.18
N GLY A 98 43.61 26.65 -15.29
CA GLY A 98 44.09 25.35 -15.73
C GLY A 98 44.68 25.41 -17.13
N ALA A 99 44.82 24.25 -17.82
CA ALA A 99 45.26 24.16 -19.20
C ALA A 99 44.38 25.00 -20.16
N GLU A 100 43.10 25.08 -19.86
CA GLU A 100 42.15 26.00 -20.48
C GLU A 100 41.51 26.88 -19.39
N THR A 101 41.52 28.19 -19.61
CA THR A 101 40.81 29.13 -18.72
C THR A 101 39.32 29.09 -19.02
N ARG A 102 38.51 28.56 -18.09
CA ARG A 102 37.05 28.52 -18.19
C ARG A 102 36.43 29.47 -17.16
N THR A 103 35.32 30.09 -17.54
CA THR A 103 34.61 31.03 -16.67
C THR A 103 33.14 30.64 -16.62
N THR A 104 32.57 30.65 -15.42
CA THR A 104 31.12 30.40 -15.24
C THR A 104 30.34 31.72 -15.29
N GLY A 105 29.01 31.63 -15.46
CA GLY A 105 28.09 32.70 -15.12
C GLY A 105 27.98 32.89 -13.61
N THR A 106 26.93 33.55 -13.18
CA THR A 106 26.64 33.83 -11.76
C THR A 106 26.82 32.56 -10.91
N ALA A 107 27.51 32.70 -9.79
CA ALA A 107 27.79 31.61 -8.86
C ALA A 107 27.39 31.99 -7.43
N TYR A 108 27.12 30.94 -6.65
CA TYR A 108 26.90 31.04 -5.21
C TYR A 108 28.17 30.56 -4.48
N VAL A 109 28.64 31.40 -3.58
CA VAL A 109 29.69 31.04 -2.61
C VAL A 109 28.98 30.84 -1.30
N VAL A 110 29.10 29.64 -0.73
CA VAL A 110 28.37 29.24 0.49
C VAL A 110 29.39 28.97 1.60
N SER A 111 29.18 29.56 2.76
CA SER A 111 29.94 29.29 3.97
C SER A 111 29.34 28.12 4.72
N VAL A 112 30.07 27.04 4.89
CA VAL A 112 29.61 25.85 5.61
C VAL A 112 30.59 25.52 6.73
N PRO A 113 30.13 25.37 7.99
CA PRO A 113 30.98 24.97 9.11
C PRO A 113 31.63 23.59 8.87
N ASP A 114 32.83 23.40 9.41
CA ASP A 114 33.61 22.15 9.20
C ASP A 114 32.92 20.90 9.76
N ASP A 115 32.05 21.04 10.76
CA ASP A 115 31.25 19.98 11.37
C ASP A 115 29.89 19.77 10.73
N TYR A 116 29.58 20.46 9.64
CA TYR A 116 28.26 20.44 9.01
C TYR A 116 27.88 19.05 8.47
N ALA A 117 28.82 18.29 7.94
CA ALA A 117 28.55 16.93 7.45
C ALA A 117 28.13 15.96 8.58
N ALA A 118 28.60 16.20 9.82
CA ALA A 118 28.15 15.45 10.98
C ALA A 118 26.82 15.98 11.53
N PHE A 119 26.55 17.27 11.37
CA PHE A 119 25.29 17.92 11.76
C PHE A 119 24.14 17.52 10.84
N ALA A 120 24.33 17.54 9.53
CA ALA A 120 23.34 17.17 8.52
C ALA A 120 23.88 16.04 7.62
N PRO A 121 23.82 14.77 8.07
CA PRO A 121 24.34 13.63 7.33
C PRO A 121 23.59 13.44 6.01
N GLY A 122 24.36 13.23 4.92
CA GLY A 122 23.80 13.01 3.59
C GLY A 122 23.56 14.29 2.76
N GLU A 123 23.65 15.46 3.34
CA GLU A 123 23.44 16.76 2.66
C GLU A 123 24.59 17.10 1.70
N ILE A 124 25.81 16.85 2.14
CA ILE A 124 27.04 17.03 1.33
C ILE A 124 27.68 15.68 1.11
N ARG A 125 27.60 15.19 -0.13
CA ARG A 125 28.22 13.93 -0.52
C ARG A 125 29.56 14.19 -1.24
N SER A 126 30.67 13.81 -0.60
CA SER A 126 31.99 13.91 -1.22
C SER A 126 32.11 12.91 -2.38
N LEU A 127 32.50 13.41 -3.55
CA LEU A 127 32.80 12.61 -4.75
C LEU A 127 34.31 12.46 -4.93
N LEU A 128 35.07 13.55 -4.80
CA LEU A 128 36.52 13.59 -4.94
C LEU A 128 37.11 14.51 -3.86
N GLY A 129 38.10 14.05 -3.14
CA GLY A 129 38.78 14.85 -2.09
C GLY A 129 37.86 15.20 -0.91
N THR A 130 38.37 15.92 0.06
CA THR A 130 37.64 16.33 1.27
C THR A 130 38.17 17.64 1.83
N GLY A 131 37.28 18.45 2.44
CA GLY A 131 37.60 19.63 3.23
C GLY A 131 38.04 20.87 2.43
N GLY A 132 38.00 21.99 3.08
CA GLY A 132 38.57 23.23 2.57
C GLY A 132 37.69 24.00 1.60
N ALA A 133 38.02 23.99 0.31
CA ALA A 133 37.26 24.61 -0.76
C ALA A 133 36.77 23.55 -1.72
N VAL A 134 35.47 23.30 -1.75
CA VAL A 134 34.88 22.23 -2.57
C VAL A 134 33.89 22.79 -3.59
N LEU A 135 33.96 22.27 -4.81
CA LEU A 135 33.03 22.62 -5.87
C LEU A 135 31.87 21.62 -5.90
N GLN A 136 30.67 22.12 -6.17
CA GLN A 136 29.57 21.25 -6.56
C GLN A 136 29.90 20.60 -7.90
N GLN A 137 29.45 19.35 -8.12
CA GLN A 137 29.80 18.51 -9.27
C GLN A 137 29.57 19.21 -10.62
N GLN A 138 28.46 19.88 -10.81
CA GLN A 138 28.15 20.64 -12.03
C GLN A 138 29.12 21.80 -12.23
N THR A 139 29.45 22.52 -11.16
CA THR A 139 30.41 23.63 -11.16
C THR A 139 31.80 23.12 -11.54
N ALA A 140 32.24 22.02 -10.99
CA ALA A 140 33.50 21.39 -11.33
C ALA A 140 33.57 21.01 -12.82
N SER A 141 32.51 20.42 -13.35
CA SER A 141 32.37 20.11 -14.78
C SER A 141 32.40 21.38 -15.65
N ASN A 142 31.68 22.44 -15.24
CA ASN A 142 31.65 23.72 -15.95
C ASN A 142 33.03 24.36 -16.08
N LEU A 143 33.82 24.27 -15.02
CA LEU A 143 35.16 24.84 -14.95
C LEU A 143 36.25 23.91 -15.48
N GLY A 144 35.95 22.61 -15.74
CA GLY A 144 36.97 21.60 -16.00
C GLY A 144 37.92 21.44 -14.82
N ALA A 145 37.42 21.64 -13.59
CA ALA A 145 38.26 21.69 -12.39
C ALA A 145 38.22 20.39 -11.62
N ALA A 146 39.40 19.97 -11.14
CA ALA A 146 39.59 18.84 -10.26
C ALA A 146 40.29 19.31 -8.97
N PRO A 147 40.39 18.48 -7.92
CA PRO A 147 41.24 18.79 -6.77
C PRO A 147 42.66 19.20 -7.17
N GLY A 148 43.14 20.32 -6.64
CA GLY A 148 44.40 20.96 -7.03
C GLY A 148 44.23 22.11 -8.02
N THR A 149 43.11 22.23 -8.73
CA THR A 149 42.85 23.37 -9.63
C THR A 149 42.70 24.68 -8.86
N VAL A 150 43.28 25.74 -9.35
CA VAL A 150 43.07 27.08 -8.76
C VAL A 150 41.89 27.76 -9.43
N VAL A 151 40.93 28.19 -8.63
CA VAL A 151 39.71 28.90 -9.06
C VAL A 151 39.70 30.31 -8.48
N THR A 152 39.47 31.32 -9.31
CA THR A 152 39.35 32.72 -8.89
C THR A 152 37.87 33.12 -8.79
N VAL A 153 37.45 33.66 -7.67
CA VAL A 153 36.12 34.22 -7.48
C VAL A 153 36.07 35.59 -8.12
N LEU A 154 35.22 35.76 -9.15
CA LEU A 154 35.05 37.03 -9.85
C LEU A 154 34.40 38.09 -8.94
N GLY A 155 34.86 39.29 -9.00
CA GLY A 155 34.44 40.39 -8.10
C GLY A 155 35.29 40.49 -6.82
N ALA A 156 35.81 39.40 -6.31
CA ALA A 156 36.73 39.38 -5.18
C ALA A 156 38.23 39.34 -5.61
N GLY A 157 38.50 38.83 -6.80
CA GLY A 157 39.84 38.77 -7.38
C GLY A 157 40.86 37.81 -6.72
N LYS A 158 40.39 37.03 -5.74
CA LYS A 158 41.23 36.13 -4.92
C LYS A 158 41.18 34.72 -5.41
N PRO A 159 42.34 34.04 -5.60
CA PRO A 159 42.38 32.64 -6.00
C PRO A 159 42.14 31.71 -4.83
N VAL A 160 41.55 30.56 -5.10
CA VAL A 160 41.27 29.46 -4.16
C VAL A 160 41.66 28.14 -4.80
N THR A 161 42.43 27.34 -4.12
CA THR A 161 42.73 26.00 -4.56
C THR A 161 41.58 25.05 -4.17
N VAL A 162 40.99 24.40 -5.16
CA VAL A 162 39.94 23.41 -4.99
C VAL A 162 40.53 22.17 -4.30
N THR A 163 39.90 21.73 -3.22
CA THR A 163 40.37 20.56 -2.45
C THR A 163 39.47 19.35 -2.68
N GLY A 164 38.26 19.56 -3.21
CA GLY A 164 37.32 18.45 -3.45
C GLY A 164 36.17 18.83 -4.36
N VAL A 165 35.45 17.81 -4.78
CA VAL A 165 34.18 17.92 -5.52
C VAL A 165 33.11 17.19 -4.76
N VAL A 166 31.93 17.82 -4.62
CA VAL A 166 30.80 17.31 -3.86
C VAL A 166 29.54 17.30 -4.71
N ASP A 167 28.63 16.40 -4.34
CA ASP A 167 27.27 16.43 -4.79
C ASP A 167 26.35 16.92 -3.66
N LEU A 168 25.30 17.63 -4.02
CA LEU A 168 24.28 18.18 -3.12
C LEU A 168 22.92 17.55 -3.47
N PRO A 169 22.65 16.33 -3.01
CA PRO A 169 21.47 15.57 -3.41
C PRO A 169 20.15 16.19 -2.94
N ASN A 170 20.17 16.97 -1.85
CA ASN A 170 19.00 17.63 -1.29
C ASN A 170 19.13 19.15 -1.48
N ALA A 171 18.94 19.61 -2.70
CA ALA A 171 19.12 21.04 -3.03
C ALA A 171 18.18 21.97 -2.24
N ASP A 172 17.02 21.47 -1.88
CA ASP A 172 16.01 22.20 -1.08
C ASP A 172 16.56 22.69 0.25
N SER A 173 17.34 21.84 0.94
CA SER A 173 17.94 22.17 2.24
C SER A 173 18.97 23.31 2.18
N PHE A 174 19.48 23.63 0.99
CA PHE A 174 20.46 24.73 0.81
C PHE A 174 19.91 25.90 0.01
N PHE A 175 19.05 25.68 -0.98
CA PHE A 175 18.74 26.67 -1.99
C PHE A 175 17.25 26.96 -2.16
N GLN A 176 16.40 26.48 -1.27
CA GLN A 176 14.99 26.88 -1.32
C GLN A 176 14.84 28.40 -1.05
N VAL A 177 13.82 28.97 -1.62
CA VAL A 177 13.45 30.37 -1.34
C VAL A 177 12.69 30.37 -0.02
N VAL A 178 13.39 30.70 1.07
CA VAL A 178 12.79 30.73 2.41
C VAL A 178 11.69 31.80 2.45
N GLY A 179 10.50 31.39 2.94
CA GLY A 179 9.29 32.23 2.96
C GLY A 179 8.40 32.07 1.73
N ALA A 180 8.81 31.27 0.73
CA ALA A 180 7.91 30.80 -0.34
C ALA A 180 6.92 29.75 0.18
N PRO A 181 5.80 29.51 -0.52
CA PRO A 181 4.87 28.44 -0.16
C PRO A 181 5.57 27.09 -0.04
N ALA A 182 5.12 26.26 0.90
CA ALA A 182 5.65 24.91 1.10
C ALA A 182 5.57 24.10 -0.21
N GLY A 183 6.68 23.42 -0.57
CA GLY A 183 6.77 22.64 -1.80
C GLY A 183 7.24 23.42 -3.04
N SER A 184 7.52 24.73 -2.94
CA SER A 184 8.13 25.52 -4.01
C SER A 184 9.68 25.51 -3.98
N GLY A 185 10.27 24.51 -3.33
CA GLY A 185 11.72 24.37 -3.17
C GLY A 185 12.46 24.19 -4.48
N ALA A 186 13.74 24.56 -4.49
CA ALA A 186 14.62 24.35 -5.62
C ALA A 186 14.84 22.87 -5.86
N SER A 187 14.39 22.38 -6.97
CA SER A 187 14.49 20.97 -7.36
C SER A 187 15.92 20.54 -7.72
N ALA A 188 16.81 21.49 -7.94
CA ALA A 188 18.23 21.25 -8.24
C ALA A 188 19.09 22.39 -7.66
N PRO A 189 20.35 22.13 -7.29
CA PRO A 189 21.27 23.18 -6.88
C PRO A 189 21.53 24.15 -8.04
N PRO A 190 21.86 25.43 -7.76
CA PRO A 190 22.28 26.36 -8.79
C PRO A 190 23.48 25.81 -9.58
N ASP A 191 23.59 26.16 -10.86
CA ASP A 191 24.60 25.67 -11.80
C ASP A 191 26.04 25.82 -11.28
N ASN A 192 26.30 26.84 -10.47
CA ASN A 192 27.65 27.18 -10.02
C ASN A 192 27.64 27.45 -8.51
N VAL A 193 28.22 26.48 -7.75
CA VAL A 193 28.30 26.52 -6.29
C VAL A 193 29.71 26.19 -5.83
N LEU A 194 30.26 27.06 -5.00
CA LEU A 194 31.52 26.89 -4.26
C LEU A 194 31.25 26.90 -2.77
N LEU A 195 31.56 25.79 -2.08
CA LEU A 195 31.45 25.69 -0.63
C LEU A 195 32.80 25.97 0.03
N LEU A 196 32.80 26.78 1.07
CA LEU A 196 33.99 27.21 1.80
C LEU A 196 33.78 27.08 3.31
N SER A 197 34.84 26.93 4.06
CA SER A 197 34.76 27.12 5.52
C SER A 197 34.51 28.58 5.88
N PRO A 198 33.91 28.89 7.04
CA PRO A 198 33.56 30.26 7.43
C PRO A 198 34.75 31.25 7.40
N ALA A 199 35.93 30.82 7.80
CA ALA A 199 37.14 31.64 7.78
C ALA A 199 37.58 32.00 6.36
N ARG A 200 37.52 31.05 5.44
CA ARG A 200 37.84 31.28 4.02
C ARG A 200 36.79 32.13 3.32
N PHE A 201 35.51 31.88 3.63
CA PHE A 201 34.40 32.69 3.11
C PHE A 201 34.59 34.19 3.47
N ALA A 202 34.78 34.48 4.76
CA ALA A 202 34.98 35.85 5.23
C ALA A 202 36.22 36.57 4.58
N ALA A 203 37.29 35.79 4.32
CA ALA A 203 38.47 36.32 3.66
C ALA A 203 38.28 36.57 2.16
N LEU A 204 37.41 35.76 1.49
CA LEU A 204 37.23 35.78 0.03
C LEU A 204 36.19 36.79 -0.44
N VAL A 205 35.13 37.01 0.36
CA VAL A 205 33.95 37.81 -0.06
C VAL A 205 33.72 39.01 0.85
N PRO A 206 34.74 39.85 1.16
CA PRO A 206 34.56 41.00 1.99
C PRO A 206 33.69 42.04 1.21
N GLY A 207 32.61 42.51 1.82
CA GLY A 207 31.75 43.54 1.26
C GLY A 207 30.67 43.10 0.28
N ALA A 208 30.51 41.79 0.02
CA ALA A 208 29.36 41.29 -0.71
C ALA A 208 28.09 41.31 0.14
N ALA A 209 26.93 41.40 -0.49
CA ALA A 209 25.67 41.19 0.19
C ALA A 209 25.59 39.71 0.62
N VAL A 210 25.63 39.50 1.93
CA VAL A 210 25.58 38.15 2.52
C VAL A 210 24.19 37.89 3.06
N THR A 211 23.58 36.80 2.61
CA THR A 211 22.35 36.25 3.20
C THR A 211 22.73 35.23 4.24
N ARG A 212 22.31 35.44 5.49
CA ARG A 212 22.56 34.49 6.60
C ARG A 212 21.35 33.65 6.84
N GLN A 213 21.59 32.35 6.93
CA GLN A 213 20.60 31.36 7.35
C GLN A 213 21.10 30.58 8.57
N PHE A 214 20.16 30.12 9.40
CA PHE A 214 20.41 29.16 10.45
C PHE A 214 19.73 27.85 10.05
N HIS A 215 20.52 26.80 9.86
CA HIS A 215 20.02 25.45 9.65
C HIS A 215 19.81 24.80 11.01
N VAL A 216 18.60 24.28 11.23
CA VAL A 216 18.13 23.79 12.53
C VAL A 216 17.84 22.30 12.44
N ARG A 217 18.24 21.54 13.46
CA ARG A 217 17.83 20.16 13.70
C ARG A 217 17.04 20.01 14.97
N LEU A 218 15.94 19.28 14.89
CA LEU A 218 15.01 19.00 15.97
C LEU A 218 15.08 17.53 16.39
N ASP A 219 14.61 17.23 17.59
CA ASP A 219 14.46 15.88 18.11
C ASP A 219 13.20 15.22 17.53
N HIS A 220 13.40 14.32 16.58
CA HIS A 220 12.33 13.57 15.94
C HIS A 220 11.65 12.55 16.87
N THR A 221 12.34 12.13 17.95
CA THR A 221 11.76 11.16 18.90
C THR A 221 10.64 11.76 19.76
N ALA A 222 10.61 13.08 19.86
CA ALA A 222 9.59 13.85 20.59
C ALA A 222 8.33 14.16 19.75
N LEU A 223 8.31 13.76 18.47
CA LEU A 223 7.16 13.97 17.59
C LEU A 223 6.02 13.01 17.90
N PRO A 224 4.75 13.43 17.71
CA PRO A 224 3.61 12.52 17.73
C PRO A 224 3.77 11.36 16.74
N SER A 225 3.25 10.18 17.11
CA SER A 225 3.35 8.99 16.27
C SER A 225 2.47 9.03 15.02
N ASP A 226 1.45 9.88 14.98
CA ASP A 226 0.60 10.08 13.80
C ASP A 226 1.15 11.20 12.93
N PRO A 227 1.38 10.98 11.61
CA PRO A 227 1.98 12.00 10.73
C PRO A 227 1.21 13.32 10.70
N ALA A 228 -0.14 13.26 10.73
CA ALA A 228 -0.95 14.47 10.75
C ALA A 228 -0.74 15.29 12.03
N ALA A 229 -0.75 14.62 13.19
CA ALA A 229 -0.49 15.27 14.46
C ALA A 229 0.96 15.78 14.58
N ALA A 230 1.92 15.08 13.96
CA ALA A 230 3.31 15.52 13.90
C ALA A 230 3.48 16.78 13.02
N ALA A 231 2.86 16.82 11.84
CA ALA A 231 2.86 17.98 10.96
C ALA A 231 2.22 19.21 11.65
N ASP A 232 1.06 19.01 12.29
CA ASP A 232 0.38 20.09 13.04
C ASP A 232 1.24 20.59 14.21
N GLU A 233 2.00 19.73 14.88
CA GLU A 233 2.91 20.09 15.97
C GLU A 233 4.08 20.91 15.46
N VAL A 234 4.73 20.48 14.36
CA VAL A 234 5.83 21.21 13.75
C VAL A 234 5.36 22.58 13.28
N THR A 235 4.22 22.66 12.59
CA THR A 235 3.61 23.93 12.16
C THR A 235 3.35 24.86 13.35
N ARG A 236 2.85 24.35 14.49
CA ARG A 236 2.68 25.15 15.71
C ARG A 236 4.00 25.70 16.22
N ARG A 237 5.07 24.88 16.23
CA ARG A 237 6.40 25.32 16.67
C ARG A 237 6.95 26.41 15.75
N VAL A 238 6.82 26.26 14.42
CA VAL A 238 7.21 27.29 13.44
C VAL A 238 6.45 28.58 13.67
N ASN A 239 5.11 28.53 13.79
CA ASN A 239 4.28 29.73 14.00
C ASN A 239 4.62 30.42 15.33
N HIS A 240 4.89 29.66 16.39
CA HIS A 240 5.31 30.21 17.67
C HIS A 240 6.67 30.91 17.56
N TYR A 241 7.63 30.28 16.89
CA TYR A 241 8.95 30.87 16.64
C TYR A 241 8.86 32.14 15.78
N VAL A 242 8.09 32.12 14.70
CA VAL A 242 7.91 33.32 13.81
C VAL A 242 7.30 34.49 14.59
N ALA A 243 6.34 34.20 15.48
CA ALA A 243 5.76 35.24 16.35
C ALA A 243 6.79 35.79 17.34
N ASP A 244 7.70 34.95 17.86
CA ASP A 244 8.72 35.35 18.85
C ASP A 244 9.83 36.23 18.22
N VAL A 245 10.17 36.01 16.95
CA VAL A 245 11.21 36.81 16.24
C VAL A 245 10.69 38.09 15.59
N ALA A 246 9.38 38.37 15.64
CA ALA A 246 8.73 39.60 15.24
C ALA A 246 9.17 40.12 13.85
N GLY A 247 9.26 39.26 12.85
CA GLY A 247 9.66 39.60 11.47
C GLY A 247 11.17 39.68 11.22
N GLY A 248 12.00 39.41 12.23
CA GLY A 248 13.46 39.34 12.10
C GLY A 248 13.99 38.19 11.28
N ALA A 249 13.17 37.20 11.02
CA ALA A 249 13.53 36.03 10.19
C ALA A 249 12.34 35.44 9.46
N LEU A 250 12.64 34.73 8.36
CA LEU A 250 11.72 33.87 7.64
C LEU A 250 12.10 32.42 7.89
N VAL A 251 11.14 31.51 7.93
CA VAL A 251 11.36 30.07 8.16
C VAL A 251 10.95 29.27 6.94
N GLY A 252 11.85 28.43 6.44
CA GLY A 252 11.56 27.32 5.55
C GLY A 252 11.43 26.04 6.38
N ASP A 253 10.29 25.39 6.32
CA ASP A 253 9.95 24.20 7.15
C ASP A 253 9.98 22.93 6.31
N ASP A 254 11.16 22.34 6.15
CA ASP A 254 11.35 21.11 5.37
C ASP A 254 10.75 19.89 6.10
N LEU A 255 10.85 19.88 7.44
CA LEU A 255 10.26 18.82 8.24
C LEU A 255 8.73 18.82 8.14
N GLY A 256 8.10 20.00 8.21
CA GLY A 256 6.65 20.12 8.05
C GLY A 256 6.16 19.70 6.66
N VAL A 257 6.91 20.01 5.61
CA VAL A 257 6.64 19.55 4.22
C VAL A 257 6.70 18.04 4.15
N SER A 258 7.79 17.42 4.64
CA SER A 258 7.97 15.96 4.64
C SER A 258 6.88 15.24 5.44
N LEU A 259 6.50 15.75 6.60
CA LEU A 259 5.43 15.18 7.43
C LEU A 259 4.05 15.38 6.79
N SER A 260 3.82 16.46 6.07
CA SER A 260 2.58 16.70 5.32
C SER A 260 2.42 15.68 4.17
N ALA A 261 3.50 15.39 3.44
CA ALA A 261 3.52 14.32 2.46
C ALA A 261 3.25 12.94 3.11
N ALA A 262 3.88 12.66 4.25
CA ALA A 262 3.63 11.42 5.00
C ALA A 262 2.18 11.32 5.55
N ARG A 263 1.50 12.44 5.79
CA ARG A 263 0.07 12.49 6.14
C ARG A 263 -0.79 11.94 5.00
N GLU A 264 -0.48 12.29 3.76
CA GLU A 264 -1.19 11.78 2.57
C GLU A 264 -0.98 10.27 2.43
N ASP A 265 0.25 9.79 2.56
CA ASP A 265 0.58 8.37 2.56
C ASP A 265 -0.17 7.62 3.68
N ALA A 266 -0.29 8.21 4.86
CA ALA A 266 -1.04 7.62 5.98
C ALA A 266 -2.55 7.54 5.70
N LEU A 267 -3.13 8.52 4.99
CA LEU A 267 -4.52 8.46 4.55
C LEU A 267 -4.75 7.31 3.57
N TYR A 268 -3.88 7.18 2.57
CA TYR A 268 -3.93 6.04 1.63
C TYR A 268 -3.81 4.71 2.37
N ALA A 269 -2.84 4.58 3.28
CA ALA A 269 -2.68 3.37 4.08
C ALA A 269 -3.92 3.05 4.93
N ARG A 270 -4.56 4.05 5.54
CA ARG A 270 -5.81 3.87 6.30
C ARG A 270 -6.97 3.43 5.42
N LEU A 271 -7.13 4.04 4.24
CA LEU A 271 -8.15 3.65 3.27
C LEU A 271 -7.98 2.20 2.81
N LEU A 272 -6.76 1.81 2.54
CA LEU A 272 -6.39 0.46 2.11
C LEU A 272 -6.70 -0.56 3.20
N VAL A 273 -6.34 -0.27 4.46
CA VAL A 273 -6.67 -1.10 5.62
C VAL A 273 -8.18 -1.24 5.81
N LEU A 274 -8.94 -0.15 5.68
CA LEU A 274 -10.40 -0.20 5.76
C LEU A 274 -10.99 -1.06 4.64
N LEU A 275 -10.53 -0.88 3.41
CA LEU A 275 -11.08 -1.55 2.24
C LEU A 275 -10.77 -3.06 2.23
N LEU A 276 -9.56 -3.45 2.64
CA LEU A 276 -9.17 -4.86 2.81
C LEU A 276 -9.72 -5.47 4.11
N GLY A 277 -9.95 -4.65 5.14
CA GLY A 277 -10.41 -5.07 6.45
C GLY A 277 -11.93 -5.29 6.54
N ILE A 278 -12.74 -4.43 5.89
CA ILE A 278 -14.21 -4.55 5.92
C ILE A 278 -14.71 -5.93 5.50
N PRO A 279 -14.24 -6.55 4.41
CA PRO A 279 -14.64 -7.91 4.03
C PRO A 279 -14.32 -8.96 5.08
N GLY A 280 -13.17 -8.85 5.73
CA GLY A 280 -12.77 -9.74 6.82
C GLY A 280 -13.69 -9.60 8.05
N LEU A 281 -14.10 -8.38 8.37
CA LEU A 281 -15.08 -8.11 9.43
C LEU A 281 -16.46 -8.65 9.10
N LEU A 282 -16.93 -8.45 7.88
CA LEU A 282 -18.21 -9.00 7.42
C LEU A 282 -18.19 -10.53 7.50
N LEU A 283 -17.10 -11.15 7.06
CA LEU A 283 -16.95 -12.60 7.11
C LEU A 283 -16.94 -13.13 8.55
N SER A 284 -16.18 -12.50 9.44
CA SER A 284 -16.14 -12.89 10.86
C SER A 284 -17.50 -12.72 11.52
N GLY A 285 -18.24 -11.66 11.16
CA GLY A 285 -19.63 -11.45 11.57
C GLY A 285 -20.57 -12.54 11.05
N VAL A 286 -20.46 -12.93 9.78
CA VAL A 286 -21.25 -14.02 9.18
C VAL A 286 -20.94 -15.36 9.84
N VAL A 287 -19.66 -15.68 10.10
CA VAL A 287 -19.26 -16.92 10.81
C VAL A 287 -19.81 -16.93 12.23
N THR A 288 -19.68 -15.82 12.94
CA THR A 288 -20.23 -15.67 14.29
C THR A 288 -21.77 -15.83 14.29
N ALA A 289 -22.47 -15.17 13.36
CA ALA A 289 -23.89 -15.30 13.20
C ALA A 289 -24.32 -16.74 12.86
N LEU A 290 -23.56 -17.44 12.04
CA LEU A 290 -23.83 -18.83 11.69
C LEU A 290 -23.70 -19.72 12.92
N VAL A 291 -22.61 -19.65 13.67
CA VAL A 291 -22.36 -20.45 14.88
C VAL A 291 -23.43 -20.22 15.94
N ILE A 292 -23.74 -18.96 16.25
CA ILE A 292 -24.72 -18.61 17.26
C ILE A 292 -26.16 -18.96 16.80
N SER A 293 -26.47 -18.85 15.49
CA SER A 293 -27.79 -19.23 14.97
C SER A 293 -28.11 -20.71 15.14
N LEU A 294 -27.10 -21.56 15.11
CA LEU A 294 -27.27 -22.99 15.34
C LEU A 294 -27.60 -23.30 16.79
N ARG A 295 -26.96 -22.64 17.72
CA ARG A 295 -27.28 -22.70 19.14
C ARG A 295 -28.68 -22.19 19.41
N ASN A 296 -29.09 -21.09 18.75
CA ASN A 296 -30.41 -20.51 18.85
C ASN A 296 -31.52 -21.46 18.42
N ASP A 297 -31.34 -22.30 17.42
CA ASP A 297 -32.36 -23.29 17.00
C ASP A 297 -32.60 -24.36 18.08
N ARG A 298 -31.60 -24.71 18.86
CA ARG A 298 -31.76 -25.60 20.03
C ARG A 298 -32.35 -24.89 21.24
N GLN A 299 -31.89 -23.70 21.52
CA GLN A 299 -32.36 -22.85 22.60
C GLN A 299 -33.84 -22.50 22.46
N ARG A 300 -34.40 -22.46 21.25
CA ARG A 300 -35.85 -22.23 21.01
C ARG A 300 -36.71 -23.27 21.76
N ARG A 301 -36.28 -24.52 21.83
CA ARG A 301 -37.01 -25.56 22.60
C ARG A 301 -36.91 -25.33 24.09
N ASP A 302 -35.70 -25.06 24.56
CA ASP A 302 -35.43 -24.77 25.97
C ASP A 302 -36.24 -23.51 26.40
N LEU A 303 -36.30 -22.51 25.55
CA LEU A 303 -37.09 -21.29 25.77
C LEU A 303 -38.60 -21.59 25.74
N ALA A 304 -39.07 -22.45 24.84
CA ALA A 304 -40.47 -22.84 24.81
C ALA A 304 -40.87 -23.58 26.11
N LEU A 305 -40.03 -24.51 26.60
CA LEU A 305 -40.23 -25.21 27.87
C LEU A 305 -40.18 -24.26 29.07
N LEU A 306 -39.25 -23.29 29.09
CA LEU A 306 -39.13 -22.27 30.13
C LEU A 306 -40.37 -21.37 30.15
N ARG A 307 -40.95 -21.02 28.98
CA ARG A 307 -42.17 -20.25 28.89
C ARG A 307 -43.38 -21.02 29.44
N LEU A 308 -43.50 -22.31 29.15
CA LEU A 308 -44.53 -23.17 29.76
C LEU A 308 -44.41 -23.20 31.30
N ARG A 309 -43.20 -22.99 31.83
CA ARG A 309 -42.94 -22.84 33.26
C ARG A 309 -43.09 -21.39 33.78
N GLY A 310 -43.61 -20.45 32.99
CA GLY A 310 -43.89 -19.08 33.41
C GLY A 310 -42.73 -18.09 33.29
N VAL A 311 -41.63 -18.42 32.61
CA VAL A 311 -40.52 -17.46 32.41
C VAL A 311 -40.97 -16.31 31.48
N THR A 312 -40.85 -15.09 31.96
CA THR A 312 -41.18 -13.87 31.21
C THR A 312 -40.13 -13.59 30.11
N PRO A 313 -40.51 -12.89 29.01
CA PRO A 313 -39.54 -12.55 27.96
C PRO A 313 -38.33 -11.74 28.48
N ARG A 314 -38.52 -10.86 29.48
CA ARG A 314 -37.42 -10.11 30.11
C ARG A 314 -36.44 -11.03 30.81
N ARG A 315 -36.90 -12.04 31.57
CA ARG A 315 -36.00 -13.03 32.22
C ARG A 315 -35.29 -13.89 31.18
N ALA A 316 -35.95 -14.26 30.09
CA ALA A 316 -35.36 -14.97 28.97
C ALA A 316 -34.24 -14.12 28.30
N ALA A 317 -34.47 -12.81 28.13
CA ALA A 317 -33.46 -11.88 27.60
C ALA A 317 -32.23 -11.78 28.50
N VAL A 318 -32.43 -11.70 29.82
CA VAL A 318 -31.33 -11.66 30.80
C VAL A 318 -30.52 -12.96 30.78
N LEU A 319 -31.17 -14.13 30.70
CA LEU A 319 -30.49 -15.41 30.62
C LEU A 319 -29.62 -15.54 29.35
N LEU A 320 -30.20 -15.17 28.20
CA LEU A 320 -29.45 -15.20 26.92
C LEU A 320 -28.38 -14.12 26.86
N GLY A 321 -28.65 -12.93 27.39
CA GLY A 321 -27.66 -11.86 27.46
C GLY A 321 -26.46 -12.21 28.34
N LEU A 322 -26.66 -12.90 29.48
CA LEU A 322 -25.58 -13.40 30.31
C LEU A 322 -24.76 -14.50 29.63
N THR A 323 -25.40 -15.42 28.87
CA THR A 323 -24.67 -16.43 28.09
C THR A 323 -23.83 -15.78 26.99
N ALA A 324 -24.41 -14.79 26.26
CA ALA A 324 -23.70 -14.02 25.24
C ALA A 324 -22.51 -13.24 25.82
N LEU A 325 -22.68 -12.67 27.00
CA LEU A 325 -21.59 -11.94 27.68
C LEU A 325 -20.44 -12.88 28.05
N VAL A 326 -20.70 -14.07 28.57
CA VAL A 326 -19.64 -15.05 28.89
C VAL A 326 -18.93 -15.52 27.61
N ASP A 327 -19.67 -15.86 26.57
CA ASP A 327 -19.09 -16.26 25.28
C ASP A 327 -18.28 -15.12 24.67
N GLY A 328 -18.77 -13.87 24.77
CA GLY A 328 -18.10 -12.66 24.32
C GLY A 328 -16.81 -12.40 25.08
N CYS A 329 -16.82 -12.52 26.42
CA CYS A 329 -15.63 -12.35 27.25
C CYS A 329 -14.58 -13.43 27.00
N LEU A 330 -15.00 -14.70 26.89
CA LEU A 330 -14.09 -15.80 26.52
C LEU A 330 -13.50 -15.57 25.12
N GLY A 331 -14.35 -15.18 24.17
CA GLY A 331 -13.92 -14.85 22.82
C GLY A 331 -12.94 -13.67 22.78
N ALA A 332 -13.20 -12.61 23.56
CA ALA A 332 -12.31 -11.48 23.69
C ALA A 332 -10.93 -11.88 24.26
N ALA A 333 -10.92 -12.73 25.31
CA ALA A 333 -9.68 -13.22 25.90
C ALA A 333 -8.85 -14.07 24.90
N PHE A 334 -9.50 -15.04 24.23
CA PHE A 334 -8.84 -15.85 23.20
C PHE A 334 -8.42 -15.03 21.98
N GLY A 335 -9.22 -14.05 21.56
CA GLY A 335 -8.90 -13.17 20.46
C GLY A 335 -7.72 -12.24 20.76
N ALA A 336 -7.66 -11.70 21.97
CA ALA A 336 -6.53 -10.91 22.44
C ALA A 336 -5.23 -11.74 22.52
N ALA A 337 -5.31 -12.96 23.04
CA ALA A 337 -4.18 -13.89 23.08
C ALA A 337 -3.71 -14.25 21.64
N GLY A 338 -4.64 -14.56 20.72
CA GLY A 338 -4.34 -14.87 19.33
C GLY A 338 -3.70 -13.70 18.59
N ALA A 339 -4.19 -12.48 18.80
CA ALA A 339 -3.59 -11.28 18.22
C ALA A 339 -2.17 -11.04 18.76
N GLY A 340 -1.93 -11.29 20.06
CA GLY A 340 -0.60 -11.18 20.66
C GLY A 340 0.41 -12.20 20.15
N LEU A 341 -0.04 -13.41 19.80
CA LEU A 341 0.81 -14.46 19.25
C LEU A 341 1.13 -14.22 17.75
N SER A 342 0.19 -13.65 17.00
CA SER A 342 0.34 -13.43 15.55
C SER A 342 1.14 -12.17 15.22
N SER A 343 1.22 -11.19 16.12
CA SER A 343 1.93 -9.95 15.92
C SER A 343 2.84 -9.68 17.13
N PRO A 344 4.16 -9.93 17.02
CA PRO A 344 5.11 -9.63 18.10
C PRO A 344 5.28 -8.11 18.33
N ALA A 345 4.72 -7.28 17.45
CA ALA A 345 4.65 -5.85 17.65
C ALA A 345 3.62 -5.51 18.73
N ARG A 346 3.91 -4.48 19.52
CA ARG A 346 3.08 -4.05 20.67
C ARG A 346 1.65 -3.75 20.22
N LEU A 347 0.70 -4.58 20.70
CA LEU A 347 -0.73 -4.35 20.47
C LEU A 347 -1.14 -3.02 21.10
N SER A 348 -1.87 -2.20 20.36
CA SER A 348 -2.47 -0.99 20.90
C SER A 348 -3.62 -1.36 21.84
N GLY A 349 -3.50 -0.95 23.12
CA GLY A 349 -4.52 -1.23 24.15
C GLY A 349 -5.92 -0.70 23.77
N LEU A 350 -5.97 0.44 23.07
CA LEU A 350 -7.20 1.03 22.56
C LEU A 350 -7.89 0.12 21.54
N TRP A 351 -7.18 -0.38 20.56
CA TRP A 351 -7.74 -1.24 19.50
C TRP A 351 -8.12 -2.62 20.04
N LEU A 352 -7.38 -3.10 21.04
CA LEU A 352 -7.72 -4.33 21.75
C LEU A 352 -9.03 -4.17 22.53
N GLY A 353 -9.22 -3.05 23.22
CA GLY A 353 -10.46 -2.71 23.91
C GLY A 353 -11.66 -2.53 22.98
N LEU A 354 -11.48 -1.82 21.87
CA LEU A 354 -12.52 -1.64 20.84
C LEU A 354 -12.90 -2.97 20.18
N GLY A 355 -11.92 -3.81 19.87
CA GLY A 355 -12.15 -5.14 19.32
C GLY A 355 -12.93 -6.04 20.28
N ALA A 356 -12.54 -6.05 21.55
CA ALA A 356 -13.25 -6.81 22.59
C ALA A 356 -14.70 -6.33 22.75
N LEU A 357 -14.92 -5.02 22.82
CA LEU A 357 -16.25 -4.42 22.92
C LEU A 357 -17.13 -4.80 21.70
N ALA A 358 -16.58 -4.67 20.48
CA ALA A 358 -17.29 -5.01 19.26
C ALA A 358 -17.69 -6.50 19.19
N GLY A 359 -16.75 -7.40 19.56
CA GLY A 359 -17.01 -8.83 19.61
C GLY A 359 -18.09 -9.20 20.64
N ILE A 360 -18.05 -8.61 21.83
CA ILE A 360 -19.05 -8.84 22.87
C ILE A 360 -20.43 -8.32 22.42
N LEU A 361 -20.49 -7.10 21.87
CA LEU A 361 -21.76 -6.54 21.36
C LEU A 361 -22.35 -7.39 20.23
N LEU A 362 -21.52 -7.86 19.31
CA LEU A 362 -21.95 -8.74 18.22
C LEU A 362 -22.56 -10.04 18.77
N ALA A 363 -21.92 -10.68 19.73
CA ALA A 363 -22.44 -11.87 20.39
C ALA A 363 -23.81 -11.59 21.05
N ILE A 364 -23.94 -10.52 21.79
CA ILE A 364 -25.19 -10.11 22.46
C ILE A 364 -26.31 -9.87 21.44
N ILE A 365 -26.06 -9.10 20.40
CA ILE A 365 -27.03 -8.76 19.36
C ILE A 365 -27.57 -10.04 18.71
N ILE A 366 -26.69 -10.96 18.33
CA ILE A 366 -27.12 -12.19 17.62
C ILE A 366 -27.86 -13.14 18.56
N GLU A 367 -27.44 -13.29 19.82
CA GLU A 367 -28.12 -14.15 20.78
C GLU A 367 -29.48 -13.60 21.24
N LEU A 368 -29.71 -12.30 21.21
CA LEU A 368 -31.00 -11.71 21.55
C LEU A 368 -32.05 -11.80 20.42
N VAL A 369 -31.67 -12.19 19.19
CA VAL A 369 -32.61 -12.35 18.06
C VAL A 369 -33.81 -13.24 18.38
N PRO A 370 -33.70 -14.41 19.07
CA PRO A 370 -34.86 -15.21 19.46
C PRO A 370 -35.81 -14.47 20.38
N VAL A 371 -35.30 -13.66 21.33
CA VAL A 371 -36.15 -12.86 22.24
C VAL A 371 -36.89 -11.78 21.49
N ALA A 372 -36.23 -11.10 20.57
CA ALA A 372 -36.89 -10.09 19.73
C ALA A 372 -38.06 -10.66 18.92
N ARG A 373 -37.92 -11.90 18.44
CA ARG A 373 -39.02 -12.64 17.78
C ARG A 373 -40.16 -13.00 18.75
N LEU A 374 -39.81 -13.37 19.97
CA LEU A 374 -40.79 -13.65 21.01
C LEU A 374 -41.64 -12.40 21.37
N LEU A 375 -40.99 -11.23 21.46
CA LEU A 375 -41.63 -9.94 21.73
C LEU A 375 -42.58 -9.53 20.61
N ARG A 376 -42.35 -9.94 19.35
CA ARG A 376 -43.23 -9.70 18.20
C ARG A 376 -44.42 -10.70 18.09
N GLY A 377 -44.74 -11.43 19.17
CA GLY A 377 -45.89 -12.35 19.20
C GLY A 377 -45.63 -13.69 18.47
N GLN A 378 -44.43 -13.95 17.97
CA GLN A 378 -44.08 -15.22 17.34
C GLN A 378 -43.74 -16.26 18.42
N SER A 379 -44.73 -16.79 19.15
CA SER A 379 -44.51 -17.79 20.18
C SER A 379 -44.16 -19.13 19.53
N PRO A 380 -43.00 -19.76 19.89
CA PRO A 380 -42.73 -21.13 19.44
C PRO A 380 -43.70 -22.08 20.16
N THR A 381 -44.59 -22.68 19.43
CA THR A 381 -45.37 -23.79 19.99
C THR A 381 -44.54 -25.07 19.93
N VAL A 382 -44.64 -25.92 20.96
CA VAL A 382 -43.89 -27.20 21.04
C VAL A 382 -44.23 -28.10 19.82
N ALA A 383 -45.43 -27.99 19.30
CA ALA A 383 -45.90 -28.68 18.10
C ALA A 383 -45.18 -28.20 16.81
N GLN A 384 -44.87 -26.88 16.70
CA GLN A 384 -44.16 -26.35 15.55
C GLN A 384 -42.68 -26.78 15.48
N GLY A 385 -42.07 -27.13 16.64
CA GLY A 385 -40.71 -27.65 16.67
C GLY A 385 -40.59 -29.09 16.14
N ALA A 386 -41.63 -29.86 16.18
CA ALA A 386 -41.68 -31.28 15.75
C ALA A 386 -41.92 -31.44 14.23
N ASN A 387 -42.68 -30.55 13.60
CA ASN A 387 -43.24 -30.71 12.27
C ASN A 387 -42.86 -29.61 11.26
N GLN A 388 -41.88 -28.74 11.56
CA GLN A 388 -41.52 -27.77 10.55
C GLN A 388 -40.76 -28.42 9.38
N LEU A 389 -41.52 -28.73 8.34
CA LEU A 389 -41.03 -28.83 6.99
C LEU A 389 -40.25 -27.54 6.68
N PRO A 390 -39.03 -27.60 6.11
CA PRO A 390 -38.23 -26.45 5.84
C PRO A 390 -39.03 -25.47 5.01
N VAL A 391 -39.10 -24.20 5.50
CA VAL A 391 -39.86 -23.12 4.88
C VAL A 391 -39.44 -22.98 3.41
N THR A 392 -40.35 -23.27 2.50
CA THR A 392 -40.15 -23.17 1.04
C THR A 392 -40.21 -21.74 0.53
N ARG A 393 -40.55 -20.75 1.41
CA ARG A 393 -40.67 -19.34 1.04
C ARG A 393 -39.33 -18.70 0.81
N THR A 394 -39.22 -17.96 -0.30
CA THR A 394 -38.05 -17.13 -0.59
C THR A 394 -37.81 -16.12 0.53
N PRO A 395 -36.56 -15.91 1.02
CA PRO A 395 -36.24 -14.87 1.98
C PRO A 395 -36.68 -13.50 1.48
N LEU A 396 -37.20 -12.63 2.35
CA LEU A 396 -37.66 -11.29 2.01
C LEU A 396 -36.61 -10.47 1.26
N VAL A 397 -35.36 -10.53 1.68
CA VAL A 397 -34.21 -9.84 1.08
C VAL A 397 -34.05 -10.18 -0.40
N LEU A 398 -34.17 -11.47 -0.74
CA LEU A 398 -34.07 -11.95 -2.13
C LEU A 398 -35.36 -11.71 -2.91
N ARG A 399 -36.53 -11.68 -2.23
CA ARG A 399 -37.82 -11.35 -2.84
C ARG A 399 -37.90 -9.89 -3.29
N LEU A 400 -37.29 -8.98 -2.52
CA LEU A 400 -37.17 -7.55 -2.85
C LEU A 400 -36.13 -7.26 -3.93
N GLY A 401 -35.37 -8.25 -4.39
CA GLY A 401 -34.34 -8.04 -5.41
C GLY A 401 -33.14 -7.24 -4.91
N LEU A 402 -32.85 -7.27 -3.59
CA LEU A 402 -31.82 -6.44 -2.98
C LEU A 402 -30.41 -6.74 -3.55
N ASP A 403 -30.18 -7.96 -3.99
CA ASP A 403 -28.97 -8.36 -4.70
C ASP A 403 -28.77 -7.57 -6.00
N VAL A 404 -29.84 -7.45 -6.83
CA VAL A 404 -29.77 -6.70 -8.09
C VAL A 404 -29.64 -5.20 -7.81
N VAL A 405 -30.37 -4.68 -6.82
CA VAL A 405 -30.32 -3.24 -6.45
C VAL A 405 -28.91 -2.86 -5.97
N LEU A 406 -28.31 -3.66 -5.08
CA LEU A 406 -26.96 -3.38 -4.56
C LEU A 406 -25.90 -3.47 -5.65
N LEU A 407 -25.97 -4.46 -6.53
CA LEU A 407 -25.04 -4.60 -7.65
C LEU A 407 -25.21 -3.49 -8.69
N ALA A 408 -26.46 -3.11 -8.99
CA ALA A 408 -26.72 -1.99 -9.88
C ALA A 408 -26.21 -0.67 -9.29
N ALA A 409 -26.44 -0.42 -7.99
CA ALA A 409 -25.90 0.75 -7.29
C ALA A 409 -24.36 0.75 -7.28
N SER A 410 -23.74 -0.40 -7.00
CA SER A 410 -22.28 -0.56 -7.09
C SER A 410 -21.76 -0.24 -8.49
N GLY A 411 -22.41 -0.77 -9.53
CA GLY A 411 -22.04 -0.52 -10.93
C GLY A 411 -22.19 0.94 -11.34
N ILE A 412 -23.28 1.61 -10.90
CA ILE A 412 -23.51 3.04 -11.15
C ILE A 412 -22.43 3.89 -10.47
N VAL A 413 -22.15 3.65 -9.20
CA VAL A 413 -21.10 4.38 -8.46
C VAL A 413 -19.76 4.15 -9.11
N PHE A 414 -19.42 2.92 -9.48
CA PHE A 414 -18.19 2.57 -10.17
C PHE A 414 -18.04 3.30 -11.52
N TRP A 415 -19.12 3.37 -12.29
CA TRP A 415 -19.16 4.08 -13.57
C TRP A 415 -19.07 5.61 -13.39
N LEU A 416 -19.72 6.18 -12.38
CA LEU A 416 -19.60 7.60 -12.09
C LEU A 416 -18.19 7.99 -11.66
N THR A 417 -17.55 7.17 -10.83
CA THR A 417 -16.16 7.41 -10.37
C THR A 417 -15.13 7.21 -11.47
N SER A 418 -15.41 6.35 -12.48
CA SER A 418 -14.52 6.19 -13.64
C SER A 418 -14.35 7.46 -14.47
N ARG A 419 -15.37 8.33 -14.49
CA ARG A 419 -15.31 9.63 -15.18
C ARG A 419 -14.33 10.62 -14.53
N GLY A 420 -14.07 10.46 -13.23
CA GLY A 420 -13.08 11.26 -12.49
C GLY A 420 -11.73 10.54 -12.33
N GLY A 421 -11.41 9.55 -13.18
CA GLY A 421 -10.14 8.82 -13.11
C GLY A 421 -9.95 7.95 -11.86
N TYR A 422 -11.04 7.61 -11.14
CA TYR A 422 -11.01 6.84 -9.88
C TYR A 422 -10.18 7.51 -8.76
N GLN A 423 -9.96 8.81 -8.81
CA GLN A 423 -9.19 9.51 -7.77
C GLN A 423 -9.91 9.41 -6.42
N VAL A 424 -9.33 8.65 -5.50
CA VAL A 424 -9.83 8.49 -4.12
C VAL A 424 -9.30 9.60 -3.23
N VAL A 425 -8.07 10.03 -3.44
CA VAL A 425 -7.48 11.18 -2.78
C VAL A 425 -7.33 12.29 -3.81
N VAL A 426 -7.92 13.43 -3.55
CA VAL A 426 -7.81 14.62 -4.39
C VAL A 426 -6.96 15.62 -3.65
N VAL A 427 -5.80 15.92 -4.23
CA VAL A 427 -4.91 16.99 -3.78
C VAL A 427 -5.05 18.13 -4.77
N PRO A 428 -5.80 19.20 -4.46
CA PRO A 428 -5.88 20.37 -5.33
C PRO A 428 -4.52 21.05 -5.41
N GLU A 429 -4.07 21.37 -6.60
CA GLU A 429 -2.82 22.13 -6.80
C GLU A 429 -2.82 23.41 -5.96
N GLY A 430 -1.74 23.66 -5.24
CA GLY A 430 -1.54 24.85 -4.41
C GLY A 430 -2.26 24.86 -3.06
N VAL A 431 -2.95 23.78 -2.66
CA VAL A 431 -3.60 23.67 -1.34
C VAL A 431 -3.05 22.46 -0.59
N PRO A 432 -2.45 22.61 0.59
CA PRO A 432 -1.85 21.50 1.34
C PRO A 432 -2.90 20.64 2.08
N VAL A 433 -4.08 20.47 1.50
CA VAL A 433 -5.18 19.69 2.10
C VAL A 433 -5.61 18.57 1.15
N ALA A 434 -5.19 17.36 1.47
CA ALA A 434 -5.71 16.16 0.80
C ALA A 434 -7.16 15.89 1.22
N SER A 435 -8.05 15.77 0.25
CA SER A 435 -9.45 15.38 0.47
C SER A 435 -9.70 13.96 0.00
N VAL A 436 -10.51 13.20 0.75
CA VAL A 436 -10.83 11.81 0.41
C VAL A 436 -12.21 11.76 -0.24
N ASN A 437 -12.28 11.22 -1.45
CA ASN A 437 -13.54 10.94 -2.12
C ASN A 437 -14.13 9.60 -1.62
N TYR A 438 -14.84 9.65 -0.50
CA TYR A 438 -15.50 8.48 0.08
C TYR A 438 -16.54 7.84 -0.84
N ALA A 439 -17.08 8.57 -1.83
CA ALA A 439 -18.02 8.01 -2.78
C ALA A 439 -17.42 6.89 -3.63
N ALA A 440 -16.13 6.98 -3.99
CA ALA A 440 -15.45 5.93 -4.73
C ALA A 440 -15.40 4.59 -3.96
N LEU A 441 -15.33 4.65 -2.63
CA LEU A 441 -15.29 3.46 -1.77
C LEU A 441 -16.65 2.77 -1.63
N LEU A 442 -17.75 3.46 -1.95
CA LEU A 442 -19.08 2.85 -1.89
C LEU A 442 -19.26 1.74 -2.93
N ALA A 443 -18.60 1.83 -4.08
CA ALA A 443 -18.72 0.81 -5.13
C ALA A 443 -18.34 -0.60 -4.63
N PRO A 444 -17.10 -0.85 -4.13
CA PRO A 444 -16.75 -2.16 -3.58
C PRO A 444 -17.53 -2.49 -2.29
N ALA A 445 -17.87 -1.48 -1.47
CA ALA A 445 -18.66 -1.71 -0.25
C ALA A 445 -20.07 -2.26 -0.53
N LEU A 446 -20.72 -1.81 -1.62
CA LEU A 446 -22.01 -2.32 -2.08
C LEU A 446 -21.87 -3.64 -2.85
N ALA A 447 -20.75 -3.86 -3.54
CA ALA A 447 -20.49 -5.10 -4.28
C ALA A 447 -20.47 -6.32 -3.35
N TRP A 448 -19.84 -6.24 -2.18
CA TRP A 448 -19.72 -7.35 -1.24
C TRP A 448 -21.07 -7.95 -0.84
N PRO A 449 -22.02 -7.20 -0.24
CA PRO A 449 -23.31 -7.74 0.11
C PRO A 449 -24.14 -8.10 -1.13
N GLY A 450 -24.01 -7.35 -2.23
CA GLY A 450 -24.70 -7.66 -3.49
C GLY A 450 -24.31 -9.02 -4.05
N MET A 451 -22.99 -9.30 -4.14
CA MET A 451 -22.45 -10.58 -4.61
C MET A 451 -22.80 -11.72 -3.65
N ALA A 452 -22.76 -11.50 -2.34
CA ALA A 452 -23.17 -12.47 -1.35
C ALA A 452 -24.62 -12.93 -1.57
N LEU A 453 -25.54 -11.97 -1.76
CA LEU A 453 -26.95 -12.25 -2.02
C LEU A 453 -27.16 -12.92 -3.39
N LEU A 454 -26.39 -12.52 -4.41
CA LEU A 454 -26.43 -13.13 -5.74
C LEU A 454 -26.00 -14.60 -5.68
N VAL A 455 -24.89 -14.92 -5.01
CA VAL A 455 -24.42 -16.29 -4.79
C VAL A 455 -25.49 -17.09 -4.06
N TRP A 456 -26.13 -16.51 -3.05
CA TRP A 456 -27.25 -17.14 -2.34
C TRP A 456 -28.41 -17.45 -3.28
N ARG A 457 -28.86 -16.48 -4.07
CA ARG A 457 -29.94 -16.64 -5.07
C ARG A 457 -29.59 -17.70 -6.12
N CYS A 458 -28.42 -17.56 -6.76
CA CYS A 458 -27.99 -18.46 -7.83
C CYS A 458 -27.88 -19.90 -7.33
N THR A 459 -27.29 -20.13 -6.15
CA THR A 459 -27.20 -21.45 -5.56
C THR A 459 -28.57 -22.05 -5.27
N ALA A 460 -29.49 -21.26 -4.69
CA ALA A 460 -30.85 -21.72 -4.41
C ALA A 460 -31.63 -22.04 -5.70
N LEU A 461 -31.42 -21.28 -6.78
CA LEU A 461 -32.00 -21.51 -8.11
C LEU A 461 -31.45 -22.79 -8.75
N VAL A 462 -30.13 -22.97 -8.72
CA VAL A 462 -29.47 -24.20 -9.26
C VAL A 462 -29.98 -25.43 -8.53
N LEU A 463 -30.05 -25.38 -7.21
CA LEU A 463 -30.57 -26.45 -6.38
C LEU A 463 -32.10 -26.68 -6.54
N SER A 464 -32.84 -25.73 -7.08
CA SER A 464 -34.28 -25.83 -7.37
C SER A 464 -34.59 -26.54 -8.68
N ARG A 465 -33.66 -26.54 -9.64
CA ARG A 465 -33.88 -27.15 -10.96
C ARG A 465 -34.23 -28.64 -10.81
N ARG A 466 -35.35 -29.04 -11.36
CA ARG A 466 -35.79 -30.42 -11.42
C ARG A 466 -34.83 -31.17 -12.33
N GLY A 467 -34.15 -32.19 -11.82
CA GLY A 467 -33.61 -33.24 -12.69
C GLY A 467 -34.76 -33.85 -13.51
N ARG A 468 -34.43 -34.48 -14.64
CA ARG A 468 -35.41 -35.23 -15.48
C ARG A 468 -36.40 -35.96 -14.59
N ARG A 469 -37.70 -35.84 -14.90
CA ARG A 469 -38.79 -36.56 -14.19
C ARG A 469 -38.32 -38.01 -13.94
N PRO A 470 -38.43 -38.51 -12.69
CA PRO A 470 -38.19 -39.94 -12.45
C PRO A 470 -39.11 -40.72 -13.40
N GLY A 471 -38.51 -41.50 -14.26
CA GLY A 471 -39.29 -42.46 -15.02
C GLY A 471 -40.02 -43.35 -14.01
N THR A 472 -41.12 -43.89 -14.39
CA THR A 472 -42.02 -44.79 -13.66
C THR A 472 -41.35 -46.09 -13.19
N ASP A 473 -40.06 -46.07 -12.86
CA ASP A 473 -39.32 -47.19 -12.29
C ASP A 473 -39.65 -47.35 -10.80
N PRO A 474 -40.31 -48.40 -10.38
CA PRO A 474 -40.79 -48.60 -9.00
C PRO A 474 -39.66 -48.78 -7.98
N ALA A 475 -38.43 -48.97 -8.41
CA ALA A 475 -37.24 -49.02 -7.54
C ALA A 475 -36.64 -47.62 -7.43
N GLY A 476 -37.17 -46.76 -6.56
CA GLY A 476 -36.64 -45.43 -6.23
C GLY A 476 -35.15 -45.47 -5.97
N ARG A 477 -34.32 -45.06 -6.94
CA ARG A 477 -32.86 -45.07 -6.82
C ARG A 477 -32.44 -44.11 -5.73
N MET A 478 -31.65 -44.56 -4.77
CA MET A 478 -31.09 -43.74 -3.67
C MET A 478 -30.50 -42.37 -4.08
N PRO A 479 -29.92 -42.16 -5.31
CA PRO A 479 -29.47 -40.89 -5.80
C PRO A 479 -30.59 -39.83 -5.91
N ASP A 480 -31.81 -40.23 -6.27
CA ASP A 480 -32.92 -39.27 -6.47
C ASP A 480 -33.46 -38.77 -5.13
N LEU A 481 -33.53 -39.66 -4.11
CA LEU A 481 -33.84 -39.22 -2.76
C LEU A 481 -32.85 -38.22 -2.17
N ARG A 482 -31.55 -38.41 -2.45
CA ARG A 482 -30.51 -37.51 -2.00
C ARG A 482 -30.66 -36.10 -2.62
N ARG A 483 -30.93 -36.02 -3.92
CA ARG A 483 -31.18 -34.75 -4.63
C ARG A 483 -32.41 -34.05 -4.12
N GLU A 484 -33.50 -34.80 -3.87
CA GLU A 484 -34.76 -34.23 -3.36
C GLU A 484 -34.60 -33.63 -1.95
N VAL A 485 -33.83 -34.28 -1.07
CA VAL A 485 -33.54 -33.78 0.28
C VAL A 485 -32.75 -32.48 0.21
N VAL A 486 -31.73 -32.41 -0.66
CA VAL A 486 -30.95 -31.15 -0.87
C VAL A 486 -31.86 -30.06 -1.45
N ARG A 487 -32.74 -30.36 -2.41
CA ARG A 487 -33.71 -29.43 -2.99
C ARG A 487 -34.67 -28.83 -1.95
N ARG A 488 -35.23 -29.69 -1.07
CA ARG A 488 -36.13 -29.20 0.01
C ARG A 488 -35.41 -28.30 1.00
N ARG A 489 -34.10 -28.46 1.19
CA ARG A 489 -33.27 -27.65 2.08
C ARG A 489 -32.43 -26.58 1.36
N ARG A 490 -32.74 -26.29 0.09
CA ARG A 490 -31.95 -25.39 -0.78
C ARG A 490 -31.54 -24.08 -0.14
N TRP A 491 -32.42 -23.44 0.64
CA TRP A 491 -32.13 -22.16 1.29
C TRP A 491 -31.10 -22.24 2.42
N ILE A 492 -31.06 -23.38 3.13
CA ILE A 492 -30.08 -23.62 4.20
C ILE A 492 -28.72 -23.95 3.58
N VAL A 493 -28.73 -24.84 2.58
CA VAL A 493 -27.51 -25.20 1.85
C VAL A 493 -26.92 -23.99 1.14
N ALA A 494 -27.77 -23.19 0.49
CA ALA A 494 -27.32 -21.98 -0.18
C ALA A 494 -26.70 -20.93 0.77
N ARG A 495 -27.20 -20.81 2.03
CA ARG A 495 -26.52 -19.96 3.05
C ARG A 495 -25.12 -20.48 3.37
N GLY A 496 -24.96 -21.78 3.52
CA GLY A 496 -23.66 -22.40 3.74
C GLY A 496 -22.69 -22.16 2.58
N VAL A 497 -23.19 -22.32 1.35
CA VAL A 497 -22.42 -22.01 0.12
C VAL A 497 -22.00 -20.54 0.10
N THR A 498 -22.92 -19.60 0.42
CA THR A 498 -22.60 -18.18 0.46
C THR A 498 -21.53 -17.84 1.50
N GLY A 499 -21.62 -18.42 2.70
CA GLY A 499 -20.59 -18.24 3.73
C GLY A 499 -19.20 -18.70 3.26
N LEU A 500 -19.13 -19.88 2.65
CA LEU A 500 -17.87 -20.39 2.08
C LEU A 500 -17.40 -19.55 0.89
N ALA A 501 -18.32 -19.14 0.00
CA ALA A 501 -17.99 -18.32 -1.15
C ALA A 501 -17.43 -16.95 -0.74
N ILE A 502 -18.02 -16.29 0.27
CA ILE A 502 -17.48 -15.02 0.80
C ILE A 502 -16.08 -15.25 1.39
N ALA A 503 -15.88 -16.35 2.14
CA ALA A 503 -14.57 -16.64 2.73
C ALA A 503 -13.49 -16.83 1.66
N VAL A 504 -13.77 -17.60 0.62
CA VAL A 504 -12.86 -17.80 -0.52
C VAL A 504 -12.67 -16.46 -1.28
N ALA A 505 -13.75 -15.70 -1.51
CA ALA A 505 -13.69 -14.43 -2.23
C ALA A 505 -12.80 -13.40 -1.51
N VAL A 506 -12.95 -13.25 -0.19
CA VAL A 506 -12.10 -12.35 0.62
C VAL A 506 -10.63 -12.74 0.51
N THR A 507 -10.34 -14.03 0.66
CA THR A 507 -8.97 -14.54 0.59
C THR A 507 -8.36 -14.33 -0.80
N VAL A 508 -9.11 -14.62 -1.85
CA VAL A 508 -8.65 -14.47 -3.25
C VAL A 508 -8.51 -13.00 -3.63
N SER A 509 -9.49 -12.15 -3.31
CA SER A 509 -9.40 -10.73 -3.63
C SER A 509 -8.23 -10.04 -2.93
N ALA A 510 -7.99 -10.36 -1.66
CA ALA A 510 -6.85 -9.86 -0.92
C ALA A 510 -5.52 -10.36 -1.51
N ALA A 511 -5.45 -11.64 -1.92
CA ALA A 511 -4.25 -12.22 -2.52
C ALA A 511 -3.92 -11.59 -3.88
N VAL A 512 -4.92 -11.41 -4.74
CA VAL A 512 -4.74 -10.76 -6.04
C VAL A 512 -4.31 -9.31 -5.88
N PHE A 513 -4.98 -8.57 -5.00
CA PHE A 513 -4.62 -7.19 -4.72
C PHE A 513 -3.18 -7.06 -4.22
N THR A 514 -2.82 -7.85 -3.20
CA THR A 514 -1.47 -7.82 -2.62
C THR A 514 -0.41 -8.20 -3.62
N HIS A 515 -0.64 -9.26 -4.40
CA HIS A 515 0.33 -9.71 -5.39
C HIS A 515 0.51 -8.68 -6.51
N THR A 516 -0.57 -8.03 -6.95
CA THR A 516 -0.50 -6.92 -7.89
C THR A 516 0.30 -5.76 -7.30
N TYR A 517 0.05 -5.43 -6.04
CA TYR A 517 0.79 -4.37 -5.35
C TYR A 517 2.28 -4.69 -5.24
N ASP A 518 2.64 -5.90 -4.80
CA ASP A 518 4.04 -6.32 -4.70
C ASP A 518 4.76 -6.30 -6.06
N GLN A 519 4.04 -6.63 -7.13
CA GLN A 519 4.57 -6.56 -8.48
C GLN A 519 4.83 -5.11 -8.91
N GLN A 520 3.89 -4.20 -8.64
CA GLN A 520 4.06 -2.78 -8.98
C GLN A 520 5.12 -2.11 -8.11
N ALA A 521 5.20 -2.43 -6.82
CA ALA A 521 6.25 -1.92 -5.96
C ALA A 521 7.66 -2.36 -6.39
N ARG A 522 7.79 -3.58 -6.93
CA ARG A 522 9.07 -4.03 -7.54
C ARG A 522 9.38 -3.28 -8.82
N LEU A 523 8.36 -3.02 -9.63
CA LEU A 523 8.52 -2.25 -10.86
C LEU A 523 8.93 -0.82 -10.56
N ASP A 524 8.27 -0.16 -9.62
CA ASP A 524 8.61 1.17 -9.14
C ASP A 524 10.05 1.24 -8.60
N THR A 525 10.46 0.25 -7.79
CA THR A 525 11.85 0.14 -7.35
C THR A 525 12.82 -0.03 -8.52
N ALA A 526 12.44 -0.82 -9.53
CA ALA A 526 13.26 -1.02 -10.72
C ALA A 526 13.32 0.23 -11.60
N LEU A 527 12.24 1.01 -11.70
CA LEU A 527 12.22 2.31 -12.38
C LEU A 527 13.12 3.33 -11.65
N THR A 528 13.00 3.37 -10.33
CA THR A 528 13.77 4.25 -9.46
C THR A 528 15.29 3.98 -9.54
N VAL A 529 15.70 2.72 -9.47
CA VAL A 529 17.10 2.32 -9.62
C VAL A 529 17.55 2.41 -11.08
N GLY A 530 16.63 2.20 -12.02
CA GLY A 530 16.85 2.22 -13.46
C GLY A 530 17.01 0.84 -14.09
N SER A 531 17.45 -0.15 -13.32
CA SER A 531 17.63 -1.56 -13.70
C SER A 531 17.73 -2.42 -12.43
N ASP A 532 18.10 -3.69 -12.58
CA ASP A 532 18.36 -4.57 -11.42
C ASP A 532 19.53 -4.08 -10.55
N VAL A 533 20.55 -3.50 -11.19
CA VAL A 533 21.67 -2.77 -10.57
C VAL A 533 21.98 -1.53 -11.39
N ALA A 534 22.23 -0.41 -10.74
CA ALA A 534 22.68 0.83 -11.36
C ALA A 534 24.01 1.29 -10.75
N VAL A 535 24.92 1.71 -11.61
CA VAL A 535 26.22 2.28 -11.21
C VAL A 535 26.25 3.72 -11.71
N THR A 536 26.14 4.66 -10.78
CA THR A 536 26.24 6.10 -11.08
C THR A 536 27.67 6.55 -10.79
N VAL A 537 28.30 7.18 -11.76
CA VAL A 537 29.70 7.61 -11.71
C VAL A 537 29.81 9.11 -12.06
N ALA A 538 30.96 9.70 -11.80
CA ALA A 538 31.24 11.03 -12.30
C ALA A 538 31.21 11.03 -13.85
N PRO A 539 30.77 12.12 -14.47
CA PRO A 539 30.81 12.24 -15.92
C PRO A 539 32.17 11.88 -16.47
N ASP A 540 32.22 11.19 -17.61
CA ASP A 540 33.43 10.73 -18.33
C ASP A 540 34.19 9.54 -17.73
N SER A 541 33.84 9.04 -16.52
CA SER A 541 34.47 7.81 -15.98
C SER A 541 33.75 6.52 -16.42
N ALA A 542 32.55 6.62 -16.99
CA ALA A 542 31.72 5.47 -17.33
C ALA A 542 32.28 4.65 -18.50
N GLY A 543 32.99 5.28 -19.45
CA GLY A 543 33.50 4.59 -20.63
C GLY A 543 34.56 3.49 -20.36
N THR A 544 35.27 3.61 -19.24
CA THR A 544 36.24 2.61 -18.80
C THR A 544 35.63 1.47 -17.99
N LEU A 545 34.43 1.72 -17.41
CA LEU A 545 33.72 0.77 -16.55
C LEU A 545 32.81 -0.18 -17.31
N ASP A 546 32.30 0.22 -18.47
CA ASP A 546 31.31 -0.55 -19.24
C ASP A 546 31.83 -1.98 -19.58
N PRO A 547 33.07 -2.15 -20.14
CA PRO A 547 33.60 -3.47 -20.39
C PRO A 547 33.82 -4.30 -19.12
N ALA A 548 34.24 -3.64 -18.03
CA ALA A 548 34.46 -4.30 -16.74
C ALA A 548 33.13 -4.79 -16.12
N LEU A 549 32.06 -4.03 -16.23
CA LEU A 549 30.73 -4.41 -15.76
C LEU A 549 30.15 -5.55 -16.59
N ALA A 550 30.33 -5.54 -17.90
CA ALA A 550 29.89 -6.63 -18.77
C ALA A 550 30.61 -7.95 -18.47
N ALA A 551 31.84 -7.87 -17.91
CA ALA A 551 32.62 -9.05 -17.48
C ALA A 551 32.24 -9.57 -16.07
N VAL A 552 31.42 -8.87 -15.30
CA VAL A 552 30.97 -9.31 -13.98
C VAL A 552 30.10 -10.57 -14.09
N PRO A 553 30.44 -11.68 -13.40
CA PRO A 553 29.66 -12.90 -13.46
C PRO A 553 28.20 -12.67 -13.03
N GLY A 554 27.26 -12.97 -13.91
CA GLY A 554 25.82 -12.78 -13.66
C GLY A 554 25.23 -11.50 -14.25
N ALA A 555 26.03 -10.58 -14.79
CA ALA A 555 25.52 -9.47 -15.61
C ALA A 555 25.08 -10.02 -16.98
N THR A 556 23.83 -9.77 -17.37
CA THR A 556 23.26 -10.25 -18.64
C THR A 556 23.24 -9.18 -19.71
N ALA A 557 23.11 -7.91 -19.34
CA ALA A 557 23.19 -6.74 -20.20
C ALA A 557 23.68 -5.53 -19.41
N VAL A 558 24.41 -4.64 -20.08
CA VAL A 558 24.83 -3.34 -19.55
C VAL A 558 24.45 -2.28 -20.56
N GLU A 559 23.78 -1.22 -20.11
CA GLU A 559 23.34 -0.10 -20.95
C GLU A 559 23.75 1.23 -20.33
N GLN A 560 24.07 2.18 -21.17
CA GLN A 560 24.58 3.50 -20.79
C GLN A 560 23.46 4.54 -20.86
N VAL A 561 23.30 5.31 -19.81
CA VAL A 561 22.37 6.46 -19.76
C VAL A 561 23.17 7.72 -19.43
N SER A 562 22.98 8.77 -20.24
CA SER A 562 23.46 10.10 -19.91
C SER A 562 22.32 10.91 -19.27
N HIS A 563 22.63 11.58 -18.19
CA HIS A 563 21.68 12.47 -17.51
C HIS A 563 22.21 13.89 -17.54
N ARG A 564 21.36 14.84 -17.89
CA ARG A 564 21.68 16.27 -17.94
C ARG A 564 20.43 17.09 -17.64
N LEU A 565 20.63 18.37 -17.40
CA LEU A 565 19.53 19.32 -17.31
C LEU A 565 19.40 20.08 -18.64
N VAL A 566 18.16 20.35 -19.06
CA VAL A 566 17.78 21.06 -20.27
C VAL A 566 16.73 22.11 -19.96
N TYR A 567 16.80 23.26 -20.62
CA TYR A 567 15.70 24.21 -20.56
C TYR A 567 14.69 23.94 -21.68
N VAL A 568 13.45 23.73 -21.27
CA VAL A 568 12.26 23.72 -22.12
C VAL A 568 11.52 25.02 -21.85
N GLY A 569 11.61 25.99 -22.78
CA GLY A 569 11.15 27.36 -22.49
C GLY A 569 11.90 27.96 -21.29
N PRO A 570 11.21 28.38 -20.19
CA PRO A 570 11.81 28.86 -18.96
C PRO A 570 12.20 27.73 -17.99
N ASP A 571 11.65 26.54 -18.14
CA ASP A 571 11.72 25.48 -17.13
C ASP A 571 12.94 24.60 -17.33
N LEU A 572 13.63 24.31 -16.25
CA LEU A 572 14.75 23.39 -16.20
C LEU A 572 14.22 21.96 -15.94
N GLN A 573 14.42 21.06 -16.90
CA GLN A 573 13.95 19.69 -16.85
C GLN A 573 15.10 18.70 -16.98
N ASP A 574 14.87 17.48 -16.52
CA ASP A 574 15.81 16.37 -16.68
C ASP A 574 15.84 15.86 -18.12
N LEU A 575 17.02 15.71 -18.69
CA LEU A 575 17.23 15.16 -20.02
C LEU A 575 18.02 13.87 -19.93
N TYR A 576 17.40 12.77 -20.36
CA TYR A 576 18.04 11.46 -20.44
C TYR A 576 18.40 11.13 -21.87
N GLY A 577 19.69 10.85 -22.10
CA GLY A 577 20.18 10.34 -23.37
C GLY A 577 20.39 8.84 -23.33
N ILE A 578 19.74 8.14 -24.23
CA ILE A 578 19.74 6.67 -24.31
C ILE A 578 20.11 6.19 -25.70
N ASP A 579 20.43 4.92 -25.83
CA ASP A 579 20.37 4.21 -27.12
C ASP A 579 19.00 3.53 -27.23
N PRO A 580 18.09 4.06 -28.09
CA PRO A 580 16.72 3.55 -28.19
C PRO A 580 16.65 2.10 -28.70
N SER A 581 17.71 1.61 -29.36
CA SER A 581 17.75 0.27 -29.94
C SER A 581 18.10 -0.82 -28.91
N THR A 582 18.82 -0.45 -27.87
CA THR A 582 19.39 -1.41 -26.90
C THR A 582 18.90 -1.24 -25.47
N ILE A 583 18.45 -0.04 -25.09
CA ILE A 583 18.07 0.31 -23.71
C ILE A 583 17.09 -0.70 -23.06
N GLY A 584 16.19 -1.28 -23.85
CA GLY A 584 15.23 -2.28 -23.37
C GLY A 584 15.88 -3.60 -22.90
N ARG A 585 17.18 -3.80 -23.10
CA ARG A 585 17.91 -4.97 -22.59
C ARG A 585 18.14 -4.86 -21.07
N ALA A 586 18.31 -3.65 -20.56
CA ALA A 586 18.60 -3.39 -19.16
C ALA A 586 17.47 -2.64 -18.44
N ALA A 587 16.88 -1.62 -19.06
CA ALA A 587 15.82 -0.83 -18.44
C ALA A 587 14.46 -1.56 -18.46
N PRO A 588 13.60 -1.41 -17.40
CA PRO A 588 12.25 -1.95 -17.39
C PRO A 588 11.33 -1.08 -18.27
N LEU A 589 11.05 -1.54 -19.48
CA LEU A 589 10.15 -0.87 -20.42
C LEU A 589 8.81 -1.61 -20.52
N GLN A 590 7.70 -0.89 -20.42
CA GLN A 590 6.34 -1.43 -20.54
C GLN A 590 5.45 -0.56 -21.44
N ASP A 591 4.46 -1.18 -22.08
CA ASP A 591 3.50 -0.46 -22.92
C ASP A 591 2.65 0.55 -22.15
N ALA A 592 2.51 0.37 -20.81
CA ALA A 592 1.83 1.32 -19.93
C ALA A 592 2.49 2.71 -19.91
N PHE A 593 3.79 2.79 -20.21
CA PHE A 593 4.55 4.04 -20.17
C PHE A 593 4.33 4.92 -21.42
N THR A 594 3.67 4.41 -22.45
CA THR A 594 3.44 5.14 -23.70
C THR A 594 1.95 5.14 -24.06
N PRO A 595 1.19 6.18 -23.64
CA PRO A 595 -0.25 6.25 -23.87
C PRO A 595 -0.60 6.10 -25.38
N GLY A 596 -1.48 5.17 -25.69
CA GLY A 596 -1.99 4.96 -27.06
C GLY A 596 -1.02 4.33 -28.07
N SER A 597 0.19 3.90 -27.62
CA SER A 597 1.20 3.26 -28.50
C SER A 597 1.96 2.18 -27.75
N SER A 598 2.52 1.18 -28.45
CA SER A 598 3.44 0.25 -27.79
C SER A 598 4.81 0.89 -27.58
N ILE A 599 5.46 0.61 -26.46
CA ILE A 599 6.81 1.10 -26.11
C ILE A 599 7.82 0.74 -27.22
N THR A 600 7.71 -0.47 -27.79
CA THR A 600 8.57 -0.91 -28.89
C THR A 600 8.40 -0.04 -30.15
N ALA A 601 7.19 0.40 -30.47
CA ALA A 601 6.94 1.27 -31.61
C ALA A 601 7.49 2.69 -31.38
N VAL A 602 7.36 3.19 -30.16
CA VAL A 602 7.87 4.51 -29.76
C VAL A 602 9.40 4.52 -29.78
N MET A 603 10.06 3.52 -29.18
CA MET A 603 11.52 3.40 -29.19
C MET A 603 12.09 3.25 -30.62
N ARG A 604 11.38 2.53 -31.49
CA ARG A 604 11.76 2.39 -32.91
C ARG A 604 11.67 3.72 -33.66
N ARG A 605 10.64 4.53 -33.40
CA ARG A 605 10.53 5.90 -33.96
C ARG A 605 11.68 6.80 -33.47
N LEU A 606 11.98 6.73 -32.18
CA LEU A 606 13.10 7.48 -31.60
C LEU A 606 14.44 7.04 -32.18
N ALA A 607 14.65 5.75 -32.44
CA ALA A 607 15.85 5.23 -33.10
C ALA A 607 15.95 5.68 -34.58
N ALA A 608 14.82 5.78 -35.26
CA ALA A 608 14.78 6.20 -36.69
C ALA A 608 14.94 7.72 -36.88
N THR A 609 14.73 8.52 -35.85
CA THR A 609 14.78 9.98 -35.87
C THR A 609 15.89 10.46 -34.95
N PRO A 610 17.10 10.75 -35.45
CA PRO A 610 18.24 11.12 -34.57
C PRO A 610 17.97 12.33 -33.68
N ASP A 611 17.31 13.36 -34.22
CA ASP A 611 16.87 14.58 -33.51
C ASP A 611 15.48 14.44 -32.88
N GLY A 612 15.02 13.20 -32.73
CA GLY A 612 13.76 12.88 -32.07
C GLY A 612 13.86 13.01 -30.54
N VAL A 613 12.78 13.42 -29.90
CA VAL A 613 12.60 13.39 -28.45
C VAL A 613 11.27 12.79 -28.06
N LEU A 614 11.26 12.12 -26.90
CA LEU A 614 10.05 11.80 -26.18
C LEU A 614 9.92 12.82 -25.03
N LEU A 615 8.75 13.39 -24.90
CA LEU A 615 8.45 14.30 -23.80
C LEU A 615 7.59 13.58 -22.76
N SER A 616 7.76 13.94 -21.49
CA SER A 616 6.81 13.53 -20.45
C SER A 616 5.42 14.05 -20.77
N GLN A 617 4.40 13.36 -20.26
CA GLN A 617 3.02 13.78 -20.48
C GLN A 617 2.74 15.18 -19.92
N GLU A 618 3.35 15.52 -18.79
CA GLU A 618 3.26 16.82 -18.15
C GLU A 618 3.87 17.91 -19.01
N THR A 619 5.13 17.75 -19.44
CA THR A 619 5.79 18.71 -20.36
C THR A 619 4.97 18.95 -21.62
N LEU A 620 4.42 17.90 -22.19
CA LEU A 620 3.60 18.02 -23.41
C LEU A 620 2.30 18.79 -23.13
N HIS A 621 1.68 18.58 -21.98
CA HIS A 621 0.47 19.27 -21.56
C HIS A 621 0.73 20.77 -21.28
N ASP A 622 1.78 21.08 -20.52
CA ASP A 622 2.11 22.44 -20.09
C ASP A 622 2.46 23.35 -21.26
N TYR A 623 3.17 22.80 -22.24
CA TYR A 623 3.55 23.53 -23.44
C TYR A 623 2.59 23.33 -24.63
N GLN A 624 1.48 22.58 -24.44
CA GLN A 624 0.46 22.28 -25.46
C GLN A 624 1.06 21.70 -26.74
N LEU A 625 2.09 20.87 -26.59
CA LEU A 625 2.77 20.20 -27.71
C LEU A 625 2.06 18.92 -28.12
N HIS A 626 2.26 18.53 -29.37
CA HIS A 626 1.73 17.30 -29.95
C HIS A 626 2.85 16.49 -30.60
N THR A 627 2.63 15.20 -30.78
CA THR A 627 3.56 14.37 -31.54
C THR A 627 3.64 14.88 -32.99
N GLY A 628 4.86 15.16 -33.45
CA GLY A 628 5.16 15.78 -34.74
C GLY A 628 5.61 17.24 -34.67
N ASP A 629 5.39 17.90 -33.54
CA ASP A 629 5.82 19.29 -33.34
C ASP A 629 7.34 19.40 -33.19
N LEU A 630 7.84 20.63 -33.44
CA LEU A 630 9.22 20.99 -33.16
C LEU A 630 9.32 21.68 -31.80
N VAL A 631 10.19 21.17 -30.93
CA VAL A 631 10.53 21.81 -29.66
C VAL A 631 11.96 22.32 -29.72
N GLN A 632 12.20 23.52 -29.18
CA GLN A 632 13.52 24.09 -29.03
C GLN A 632 14.05 23.86 -27.62
N LEU A 633 15.10 23.07 -27.51
CA LEU A 633 15.75 22.74 -26.25
C LEU A 633 17.07 23.53 -26.14
N ARG A 634 17.27 24.17 -24.99
CA ARG A 634 18.49 24.90 -24.69
C ARG A 634 19.43 24.02 -23.88
N LEU A 635 20.45 23.50 -24.57
CA LEU A 635 21.42 22.53 -24.07
C LEU A 635 22.76 23.20 -23.76
N LYS A 636 23.41 22.75 -22.70
CA LYS A 636 24.79 23.18 -22.40
C LYS A 636 25.79 22.41 -23.28
N SER A 637 26.70 23.12 -23.93
CA SER A 637 27.75 22.56 -24.80
C SER A 637 29.05 22.32 -24.01
N ALA A 638 30.00 21.65 -24.65
CA ALA A 638 31.34 21.44 -24.08
C ALA A 638 32.11 22.73 -23.80
N SER A 639 31.80 23.85 -24.53
CA SER A 639 32.36 25.17 -24.27
C SER A 639 31.79 25.87 -23.05
N GLY A 640 30.75 25.26 -22.41
CA GLY A 640 30.04 25.90 -21.28
C GLY A 640 28.87 26.79 -21.67
N ASP A 641 28.72 27.10 -22.95
CA ASP A 641 27.65 27.97 -23.45
C ASP A 641 26.36 27.17 -23.70
N TYR A 642 25.22 27.87 -23.58
CA TYR A 642 23.94 27.26 -23.94
C TYR A 642 23.68 27.40 -25.44
N ARG A 643 23.39 26.26 -26.09
CA ARG A 643 22.96 26.19 -27.51
C ARG A 643 21.50 25.82 -27.57
N THR A 644 20.74 26.54 -28.38
CA THR A 644 19.37 26.18 -28.73
C THR A 644 19.38 25.21 -29.89
N VAL A 645 18.84 24.02 -29.67
CA VAL A 645 18.77 22.93 -30.65
C VAL A 645 17.31 22.57 -30.88
N ARG A 646 16.95 22.31 -32.12
CA ARG A 646 15.62 21.89 -32.51
C ARG A 646 15.53 20.37 -32.42
N PHE A 647 14.41 19.89 -31.87
CA PHE A 647 14.09 18.48 -31.77
C PHE A 647 12.67 18.23 -32.26
N HIS A 648 12.42 17.05 -32.85
CA HIS A 648 11.10 16.59 -33.22
C HIS A 648 10.48 15.78 -32.10
N VAL A 649 9.26 16.11 -31.68
CA VAL A 649 8.49 15.34 -30.71
C VAL A 649 7.99 14.07 -31.39
N VAL A 650 8.62 12.92 -31.14
CA VAL A 650 8.28 11.64 -31.79
C VAL A 650 7.34 10.76 -30.97
N GLY A 651 7.04 11.15 -29.74
CA GLY A 651 6.09 10.45 -28.89
C GLY A 651 6.01 11.01 -27.46
N VAL A 652 5.15 10.40 -26.69
CA VAL A 652 4.90 10.72 -25.27
C VAL A 652 5.31 9.54 -24.42
N ILE A 653 5.87 9.81 -23.26
CA ILE A 653 6.24 8.80 -22.27
C ILE A 653 5.84 9.30 -20.89
N THR A 654 5.22 8.44 -20.07
CA THR A 654 4.79 8.80 -18.71
C THR A 654 5.79 8.41 -17.65
N GLU A 655 6.52 7.30 -17.89
CA GLU A 655 7.47 6.74 -16.94
C GLU A 655 8.76 6.34 -17.65
N PHE A 656 9.89 6.59 -17.02
CA PHE A 656 11.19 6.12 -17.51
C PHE A 656 12.15 5.78 -16.37
N ALA A 657 13.04 4.84 -16.63
CA ALA A 657 14.07 4.41 -15.71
C ALA A 657 14.98 5.59 -15.28
N THR A 658 15.19 5.74 -13.98
CA THR A 658 15.94 6.84 -13.35
C THR A 658 15.32 8.23 -13.46
N ALA A 659 14.14 8.40 -14.05
CA ALA A 659 13.42 9.66 -14.11
C ALA A 659 12.49 9.81 -12.87
N PRO A 660 12.94 10.48 -11.80
CA PRO A 660 12.19 10.56 -10.54
C PRO A 660 11.06 11.61 -10.58
N ARG A 661 10.86 12.30 -11.69
CA ARG A 661 9.91 13.42 -11.82
C ARG A 661 9.06 13.29 -13.05
N ASP A 662 7.87 13.90 -12.98
CA ASP A 662 6.90 13.90 -14.06
C ASP A 662 7.35 14.71 -15.29
N SER A 663 8.22 15.75 -15.10
CA SER A 663 8.75 16.61 -16.17
C SER A 663 10.15 16.19 -16.59
N PHE A 664 10.25 15.40 -17.66
CA PHE A 664 11.52 14.97 -18.22
C PHE A 664 11.50 14.83 -19.75
N VAL A 665 12.66 14.80 -20.35
CA VAL A 665 12.90 14.63 -21.78
C VAL A 665 13.79 13.43 -22.06
N LEU A 666 13.43 12.62 -23.01
CA LEU A 666 14.21 11.45 -23.45
C LEU A 666 14.68 11.65 -24.89
N ALA A 667 15.97 11.50 -25.17
CA ALA A 667 16.55 11.74 -26.49
C ALA A 667 17.60 10.68 -26.86
N ASN A 668 17.97 10.64 -28.13
CA ASN A 668 19.06 9.78 -28.62
C ASN A 668 20.43 10.29 -28.11
N ARG A 669 21.11 9.43 -27.34
CA ARG A 669 22.42 9.77 -26.71
C ARG A 669 23.49 10.14 -27.74
N ALA A 670 23.55 9.44 -28.85
CA ALA A 670 24.53 9.71 -29.90
C ALA A 670 24.34 11.11 -30.51
N TYR A 671 23.09 11.50 -30.76
CA TYR A 671 22.77 12.83 -31.25
C TYR A 671 23.08 13.91 -30.25
N LEU A 672 22.72 13.70 -28.97
CA LEU A 672 23.06 14.63 -27.89
C LEU A 672 24.57 14.84 -27.78
N ALA A 673 25.37 13.77 -27.84
CA ALA A 673 26.82 13.85 -27.81
C ALA A 673 27.38 14.68 -29.01
N GLN A 674 26.82 14.44 -30.21
CA GLN A 674 27.20 15.18 -31.43
C GLN A 674 26.92 16.69 -31.31
N VAL A 675 25.72 17.06 -30.81
CA VAL A 675 25.29 18.47 -30.76
C VAL A 675 25.94 19.24 -29.63
N THR A 676 26.18 18.59 -28.51
CA THR A 676 26.77 19.25 -27.32
C THR A 676 28.31 19.14 -27.27
N GLY A 677 28.90 18.20 -28.02
CA GLY A 677 30.29 17.86 -27.92
C GLY A 677 30.71 17.13 -26.63
N LEU A 678 29.74 16.62 -25.89
CA LEU A 678 29.92 15.97 -24.59
C LEU A 678 29.36 14.56 -24.62
N PRO A 679 30.17 13.51 -24.66
CA PRO A 679 29.68 12.12 -24.58
C PRO A 679 29.30 11.66 -23.15
N ALA A 680 29.12 12.59 -22.20
CA ALA A 680 28.99 12.32 -20.79
C ALA A 680 27.98 11.22 -20.47
N VAL A 681 28.44 10.06 -20.04
CA VAL A 681 27.66 8.96 -19.48
C VAL A 681 27.84 8.99 -17.98
N GLN A 682 26.75 8.97 -17.23
CA GLN A 682 26.77 9.06 -15.77
C GLN A 682 26.24 7.78 -15.10
N THR A 683 25.37 7.07 -15.77
CA THR A 683 24.73 5.88 -15.20
C THR A 683 24.87 4.70 -16.13
N LEU A 684 25.30 3.58 -15.56
CA LEU A 684 25.35 2.28 -16.19
C LEU A 684 24.28 1.39 -15.57
N LEU A 685 23.36 0.93 -16.41
CA LEU A 685 22.25 0.05 -16.01
C LEU A 685 22.67 -1.40 -16.26
N VAL A 686 22.59 -2.24 -15.26
CA VAL A 686 23.00 -3.64 -15.32
C VAL A 686 21.81 -4.56 -15.08
N ARG A 687 21.49 -5.42 -16.03
CA ARG A 687 20.48 -6.46 -15.92
C ARG A 687 21.08 -7.72 -15.32
N THR A 688 20.40 -8.31 -14.32
CA THR A 688 20.84 -9.55 -13.67
C THR A 688 19.72 -10.23 -12.89
N ASP A 689 19.80 -11.56 -12.80
CA ASP A 689 18.90 -12.32 -11.91
C ASP A 689 19.37 -12.35 -10.44
N LYS A 690 20.60 -11.83 -10.18
CA LYS A 690 21.23 -11.86 -8.85
C LYS A 690 21.74 -10.48 -8.41
N PRO A 691 20.83 -9.49 -8.20
CA PRO A 691 21.23 -8.10 -7.99
C PRO A 691 22.28 -7.88 -6.88
N ARG A 692 22.05 -8.48 -5.69
CA ARG A 692 22.98 -8.34 -4.56
C ARG A 692 24.38 -8.87 -4.84
N GLN A 693 24.45 -10.01 -5.53
CA GLN A 693 25.73 -10.65 -5.82
C GLN A 693 26.52 -9.82 -6.84
N VAL A 694 25.84 -9.37 -7.89
CA VAL A 694 26.44 -8.52 -8.92
C VAL A 694 26.84 -7.16 -8.34
N ALA A 695 25.96 -6.51 -7.57
CA ALA A 695 26.30 -5.24 -6.92
C ALA A 695 27.50 -5.32 -5.98
N ALA A 696 27.64 -6.43 -5.24
CA ALA A 696 28.79 -6.68 -4.36
C ALA A 696 30.09 -7.01 -5.13
N ALA A 697 29.98 -7.57 -6.34
CA ALA A 697 31.11 -7.93 -7.19
C ALA A 697 31.62 -6.75 -8.03
N ILE A 698 30.85 -5.66 -8.14
CA ILE A 698 31.24 -4.48 -8.89
C ILE A 698 32.33 -3.71 -8.15
N HIS A 699 33.53 -3.64 -8.73
CA HIS A 699 34.61 -2.80 -8.26
C HIS A 699 34.49 -1.41 -8.87
N ALA A 700 33.70 -0.55 -8.22
CA ALA A 700 33.46 0.80 -8.69
C ALA A 700 34.58 1.76 -8.22
N PRO A 701 34.92 2.80 -9.00
CA PRO A 701 35.89 3.82 -8.60
C PRO A 701 35.40 4.60 -7.36
N ALA A 702 36.32 5.25 -6.67
CA ALA A 702 35.99 6.07 -5.51
C ALA A 702 34.97 7.17 -5.88
N GLY A 703 33.88 7.24 -5.13
CA GLY A 703 32.80 8.17 -5.38
C GLY A 703 31.68 7.65 -6.27
N ALA A 704 31.82 6.47 -6.88
CA ALA A 704 30.71 5.83 -7.59
C ALA A 704 29.63 5.31 -6.61
N LEU A 705 28.38 5.43 -7.02
CA LEU A 705 27.24 4.89 -6.28
C LEU A 705 26.73 3.62 -6.97
N VAL A 706 26.75 2.51 -6.25
CA VAL A 706 26.16 1.25 -6.71
C VAL A 706 24.86 1.01 -5.96
N ASN A 707 23.74 1.01 -6.69
CA ASN A 707 22.40 0.72 -6.17
C ASN A 707 21.89 -0.60 -6.74
N ASP A 708 21.18 -1.38 -5.94
CA ASP A 708 20.46 -2.56 -6.39
C ASP A 708 18.98 -2.52 -5.96
N ILE A 709 18.11 -3.20 -6.70
CA ILE A 709 16.66 -3.21 -6.43
C ILE A 709 16.26 -3.90 -5.12
N THR A 710 17.16 -4.64 -4.50
CA THR A 710 16.86 -5.39 -3.27
C THR A 710 17.17 -4.60 -2.00
N ALA A 711 18.11 -3.65 -2.09
CA ALA A 711 18.50 -2.77 -0.99
C ALA A 711 19.01 -1.44 -1.57
N PRO A 712 18.13 -0.59 -2.12
CA PRO A 712 18.54 0.68 -2.68
C PRO A 712 19.21 1.54 -1.60
N ARG A 713 20.46 1.94 -1.83
CA ARG A 713 21.25 2.77 -0.89
C ARG A 713 20.80 4.22 -0.92
N VAL A 714 20.19 4.64 -2.02
CA VAL A 714 19.51 5.94 -2.13
C VAL A 714 18.02 5.66 -1.96
N ALA A 715 17.47 6.09 -0.86
CA ALA A 715 16.03 6.10 -0.69
C ALA A 715 15.47 7.17 -1.66
N VAL A 716 14.98 6.73 -2.80
CA VAL A 716 14.23 7.62 -3.67
C VAL A 716 12.85 7.81 -3.05
N PRO A 717 12.36 9.03 -2.92
CA PRO A 717 11.04 9.29 -2.39
C PRO A 717 9.99 8.87 -3.42
N SER A 718 9.62 7.58 -3.42
CA SER A 718 8.41 7.13 -4.07
C SER A 718 7.34 6.87 -3.01
N ALA A 719 6.15 7.39 -3.23
CA ALA A 719 4.99 7.18 -2.35
C ALA A 719 4.71 5.69 -2.15
N SER A 720 4.90 4.88 -3.18
CA SER A 720 4.71 3.42 -3.16
C SER A 720 5.75 2.69 -2.31
N GLY A 721 7.01 3.13 -2.29
CA GLY A 721 8.08 2.50 -1.50
C GLY A 721 7.86 2.61 0.02
N LEU A 722 7.21 3.69 0.48
CA LEU A 722 6.87 3.88 1.90
C LEU A 722 5.76 2.95 2.36
N ALA A 723 4.78 2.72 1.50
CA ALA A 723 3.66 1.84 1.78
C ALA A 723 4.05 0.34 1.66
N ALA A 724 5.01 -0.02 0.80
CA ALA A 724 5.38 -1.41 0.51
C ALA A 724 5.82 -2.20 1.75
N GLY A 725 6.66 -1.63 2.60
CA GLY A 725 7.14 -2.31 3.81
C GLY A 725 6.05 -2.56 4.86
N SER A 726 4.99 -1.74 4.87
CA SER A 726 3.85 -1.90 5.78
C SER A 726 2.78 -2.83 5.21
N LEU A 727 2.58 -2.82 3.90
CA LEU A 727 1.60 -3.66 3.20
C LEU A 727 1.95 -5.14 3.21
N ALA A 728 3.23 -5.51 3.11
CA ALA A 728 3.64 -6.92 3.19
C ALA A 728 3.22 -7.57 4.52
N GLY A 729 3.32 -6.84 5.63
CA GLY A 729 2.85 -7.32 6.94
C GLY A 729 1.33 -7.46 7.00
N LEU A 730 0.57 -6.48 6.50
CA LEU A 730 -0.89 -6.53 6.41
C LEU A 730 -1.37 -7.66 5.52
N ALA A 731 -0.71 -7.83 4.39
CA ALA A 731 -0.99 -8.88 3.43
C ALA A 731 -0.83 -10.27 4.06
N GLY A 732 0.30 -10.53 4.71
CA GLY A 732 0.55 -11.80 5.40
C GLY A 732 -0.52 -12.09 6.44
N LEU A 733 -0.90 -11.10 7.26
CA LEU A 733 -1.96 -11.23 8.25
C LEU A 733 -3.32 -11.52 7.60
N THR A 734 -3.69 -10.76 6.57
CA THR A 734 -4.98 -10.90 5.88
C THR A 734 -5.09 -12.22 5.15
N LEU A 735 -4.02 -12.68 4.49
CA LEU A 735 -3.97 -13.96 3.78
C LEU A 735 -4.03 -15.15 4.74
N ALA A 736 -3.25 -15.12 5.83
CA ALA A 736 -3.30 -16.17 6.85
C ALA A 736 -4.69 -16.25 7.51
N PHE A 737 -5.25 -15.11 7.86
CA PHE A 737 -6.59 -15.01 8.44
C PHE A 737 -7.67 -15.46 7.45
N GLY A 738 -7.59 -15.05 6.19
CA GLY A 738 -8.51 -15.45 5.14
C GLY A 738 -8.48 -16.96 4.90
N LEU A 739 -7.30 -17.58 4.83
CA LEU A 739 -7.13 -19.02 4.70
C LEU A 739 -7.72 -19.76 5.89
N LEU A 740 -7.47 -19.28 7.11
CA LEU A 740 -8.03 -19.84 8.34
C LEU A 740 -9.57 -19.76 8.34
N LEU A 741 -10.12 -18.59 7.96
CA LEU A 741 -11.58 -18.41 7.89
C LEU A 741 -12.22 -19.25 6.80
N ALA A 742 -11.60 -19.37 5.63
CA ALA A 742 -12.12 -20.20 4.54
C ALA A 742 -12.17 -21.68 4.94
N THR A 743 -11.10 -22.20 5.54
CA THR A 743 -11.02 -23.58 6.02
C THR A 743 -11.97 -23.84 7.19
N ALA A 744 -12.03 -22.92 8.17
CA ALA A 744 -12.94 -23.01 9.31
C ALA A 744 -14.41 -22.95 8.86
N SER A 745 -14.76 -22.07 7.90
CA SER A 745 -16.11 -21.95 7.35
C SER A 745 -16.54 -23.24 6.65
N ALA A 746 -15.65 -23.84 5.84
CA ALA A 746 -15.93 -25.13 5.18
C ALA A 746 -16.21 -26.24 6.19
N GLY A 747 -15.34 -26.38 7.20
CA GLY A 747 -15.50 -27.37 8.26
C GLY A 747 -16.78 -27.15 9.07
N LEU A 748 -17.02 -25.93 9.51
CA LEU A 748 -18.13 -25.53 10.36
C LEU A 748 -19.49 -25.78 9.68
N VAL A 749 -19.66 -25.31 8.44
CA VAL A 749 -20.93 -25.49 7.69
C VAL A 749 -21.29 -26.98 7.56
N LEU A 750 -20.30 -27.86 7.35
CA LEU A 750 -20.53 -29.30 7.22
C LEU A 750 -20.85 -29.97 8.56
N VAL A 751 -20.10 -29.62 9.62
CA VAL A 751 -20.38 -30.13 10.98
C VAL A 751 -21.76 -29.74 11.43
N VAL A 752 -22.14 -28.50 11.19
CA VAL A 752 -23.44 -27.93 11.47
C VAL A 752 -24.54 -28.68 10.71
N GLY A 753 -24.35 -28.85 9.40
CA GLY A 753 -25.27 -29.66 8.58
C GLY A 753 -25.45 -31.06 9.10
N ALA A 754 -24.38 -31.73 9.54
CA ALA A 754 -24.41 -33.05 10.12
C ALA A 754 -25.20 -33.10 11.46
N VAL A 755 -24.94 -32.16 12.34
CA VAL A 755 -25.65 -32.07 13.65
C VAL A 755 -27.14 -31.82 13.47
N GLN A 756 -27.54 -30.92 12.53
CA GLN A 756 -28.96 -30.70 12.24
C GLN A 756 -29.69 -31.90 11.66
N ARG A 757 -28.97 -32.87 11.07
CA ARG A 757 -29.52 -34.08 10.47
C ARG A 757 -29.52 -35.29 11.38
N ARG A 758 -29.08 -35.17 12.63
CA ARG A 758 -29.01 -36.29 13.55
C ARG A 758 -30.30 -37.10 13.59
N ARG A 759 -31.48 -36.43 13.67
CA ARG A 759 -32.79 -37.11 13.66
C ARG A 759 -33.09 -37.82 12.35
N SER A 760 -32.81 -37.16 11.22
CA SER A 760 -33.05 -37.77 9.91
C SER A 760 -32.14 -38.99 9.67
N THR A 761 -30.88 -38.96 10.13
CA THR A 761 -29.94 -40.05 10.02
C THR A 761 -30.33 -41.24 10.93
N VAL A 762 -30.88 -40.97 12.12
CA VAL A 762 -31.44 -41.99 13.00
C VAL A 762 -32.68 -42.62 12.37
N ALA A 763 -33.61 -41.81 11.84
CA ALA A 763 -34.79 -42.30 11.15
C ALA A 763 -34.45 -43.20 9.94
N LEU A 764 -33.46 -42.78 9.14
CA LEU A 764 -32.95 -43.63 8.03
C LEU A 764 -32.31 -44.91 8.52
N ALA A 765 -31.66 -44.92 9.69
CA ALA A 765 -31.09 -46.15 10.28
C ALA A 765 -32.19 -47.11 10.67
N ILE A 766 -33.29 -46.62 11.25
CA ILE A 766 -34.44 -47.45 11.63
C ILE A 766 -35.13 -48.06 10.39
N LEU A 767 -35.17 -47.30 9.29
CA LEU A 767 -35.68 -47.76 8.00
C LEU A 767 -34.72 -48.71 7.26
N GLY A 768 -33.63 -49.17 7.90
CA GLY A 768 -32.70 -50.15 7.37
C GLY A 768 -31.60 -49.55 6.46
N ALA A 769 -31.40 -48.24 6.39
CA ALA A 769 -30.34 -47.66 5.59
C ALA A 769 -28.95 -48.02 6.14
N THR A 770 -28.09 -48.57 5.30
CA THR A 770 -26.69 -48.91 5.64
C THR A 770 -25.84 -47.67 5.97
N GLY A 771 -24.76 -47.86 6.74
CA GLY A 771 -23.82 -46.77 7.06
C GLY A 771 -23.28 -46.07 5.83
N ARG A 772 -23.00 -46.80 4.73
CA ARG A 772 -22.56 -46.23 3.44
C ARG A 772 -23.65 -45.39 2.76
N GLN A 773 -24.89 -45.81 2.84
CA GLN A 773 -26.01 -45.04 2.29
C GLN A 773 -26.20 -43.69 3.05
N ARG A 774 -26.13 -43.73 4.39
CA ARG A 774 -26.22 -42.53 5.25
C ARG A 774 -25.03 -41.58 5.01
N ALA A 775 -23.81 -42.10 4.94
CA ALA A 775 -22.62 -41.31 4.59
C ALA A 775 -22.76 -40.66 3.20
N GLY A 776 -23.35 -41.34 2.22
CA GLY A 776 -23.57 -40.82 0.89
C GLY A 776 -24.43 -39.53 0.83
N PHE A 777 -25.41 -39.38 1.76
CA PHE A 777 -26.16 -38.12 1.87
C PHE A 777 -25.30 -36.97 2.31
N LEU A 778 -24.40 -37.19 3.29
CA LEU A 778 -23.48 -36.14 3.79
C LEU A 778 -22.46 -35.76 2.72
N TRP A 779 -21.90 -36.76 2.00
CA TRP A 779 -20.94 -36.48 0.93
C TRP A 779 -21.54 -35.74 -0.26
N THR A 780 -22.80 -36.02 -0.63
CA THR A 780 -23.46 -35.32 -1.74
C THR A 780 -23.63 -33.82 -1.40
N GLU A 781 -24.04 -33.52 -0.17
CA GLU A 781 -24.17 -32.12 0.27
C GLU A 781 -22.82 -31.46 0.42
N ALA A 782 -21.82 -32.12 1.00
CA ALA A 782 -20.47 -31.61 1.15
C ALA A 782 -19.87 -31.23 -0.21
N ARG A 783 -20.00 -32.10 -1.21
CA ARG A 783 -19.52 -31.81 -2.58
C ARG A 783 -20.25 -30.64 -3.20
N ALA A 784 -21.56 -30.58 -3.13
CA ALA A 784 -22.35 -29.49 -3.69
C ALA A 784 -21.96 -28.15 -3.02
N LEU A 785 -21.80 -28.14 -1.70
CA LEU A 785 -21.43 -26.97 -0.92
C LEU A 785 -19.99 -26.51 -1.26
N THR A 786 -19.04 -27.44 -1.29
CA THR A 786 -17.62 -27.12 -1.55
C THR A 786 -17.43 -26.60 -2.97
N VAL A 787 -17.96 -27.30 -3.99
CA VAL A 787 -17.81 -26.91 -5.39
C VAL A 787 -18.48 -25.55 -5.65
N ALA A 788 -19.75 -25.40 -5.23
CA ALA A 788 -20.47 -24.13 -5.46
C ALA A 788 -19.85 -22.97 -4.66
N GLY A 789 -19.35 -23.24 -3.44
CA GLY A 789 -18.68 -22.25 -2.61
C GLY A 789 -17.35 -21.79 -3.20
N ILE A 790 -16.53 -22.73 -3.68
CA ILE A 790 -15.26 -22.40 -4.34
C ILE A 790 -15.51 -21.62 -5.64
N LEU A 791 -16.36 -22.12 -6.53
CA LEU A 791 -16.64 -21.44 -7.80
C LEU A 791 -17.24 -20.04 -7.59
N GLY A 792 -18.26 -19.93 -6.70
CA GLY A 792 -18.84 -18.63 -6.34
C GLY A 792 -17.82 -17.69 -5.71
N GLY A 793 -16.93 -18.23 -4.87
CA GLY A 793 -15.87 -17.46 -4.22
C GLY A 793 -14.79 -16.97 -5.18
N LEU A 794 -14.34 -17.81 -6.10
CA LEU A 794 -13.34 -17.44 -7.11
C LEU A 794 -13.88 -16.33 -8.03
N VAL A 795 -15.11 -16.48 -8.54
CA VAL A 795 -15.72 -15.47 -9.40
C VAL A 795 -15.94 -14.15 -8.65
N THR A 796 -16.50 -14.22 -7.45
CA THR A 796 -16.71 -13.02 -6.63
C THR A 796 -15.39 -12.35 -6.26
N GLY A 797 -14.39 -13.13 -5.86
CA GLY A 797 -13.06 -12.64 -5.49
C GLY A 797 -12.34 -11.96 -6.64
N ALA A 798 -12.41 -12.52 -7.86
CA ALA A 798 -11.81 -11.94 -9.05
C ALA A 798 -12.47 -10.60 -9.42
N LEU A 799 -13.83 -10.55 -9.46
CA LEU A 799 -14.57 -9.33 -9.79
C LEU A 799 -14.31 -8.20 -8.79
N ILE A 800 -14.27 -8.53 -7.51
CA ILE A 800 -14.01 -7.53 -6.47
C ILE A 800 -12.53 -7.09 -6.48
N ALA A 801 -11.59 -8.01 -6.72
CA ALA A 801 -10.17 -7.65 -6.87
C ALA A 801 -9.95 -6.66 -7.99
N GLU A 802 -10.57 -6.88 -9.16
CA GLU A 802 -10.50 -5.95 -10.29
C GLU A 802 -11.09 -4.58 -9.93
N GLN A 803 -12.24 -4.56 -9.26
CA GLN A 803 -12.87 -3.32 -8.82
C GLN A 803 -12.01 -2.57 -7.79
N LEU A 804 -11.40 -3.29 -6.83
CA LEU A 804 -10.49 -2.72 -5.83
C LEU A 804 -9.25 -2.10 -6.47
N ILE A 805 -8.61 -2.82 -7.40
CA ILE A 805 -7.40 -2.34 -8.08
C ILE A 805 -7.70 -1.06 -8.87
N LYS A 806 -8.85 -1.00 -9.59
CA LYS A 806 -9.24 0.19 -10.33
C LYS A 806 -9.60 1.38 -9.43
N VAL A 807 -10.34 1.15 -8.35
CA VAL A 807 -10.71 2.23 -7.38
C VAL A 807 -9.47 2.75 -6.65
N LEU A 808 -8.50 1.89 -6.40
CA LEU A 808 -7.25 2.24 -5.71
C LEU A 808 -6.09 2.52 -6.70
N ASN A 809 -6.40 2.87 -7.95
CA ASN A 809 -5.40 3.08 -9.01
C ASN A 809 -4.33 4.10 -8.60
N GLY A 810 -4.68 5.16 -7.86
CA GLY A 810 -3.74 6.17 -7.35
C GLY A 810 -2.77 5.70 -6.26
N ILE A 811 -2.88 4.43 -5.79
CA ILE A 811 -1.91 3.83 -4.86
C ILE A 811 -0.76 3.13 -5.61
N PHE A 812 -0.99 2.82 -6.88
CA PHE A 812 0.00 2.14 -7.71
C PHE A 812 0.79 3.18 -8.50
N ASP A 813 2.10 3.08 -8.43
CA ASP A 813 3.01 3.86 -9.22
C ASP A 813 4.06 2.92 -9.83
N PRO A 814 4.02 2.70 -11.14
CA PRO A 814 2.97 3.02 -12.10
C PRO A 814 1.70 2.16 -11.95
N PRO A 815 0.54 2.58 -12.49
CA PRO A 815 -0.70 1.82 -12.40
C PRO A 815 -0.63 0.49 -13.18
N PRO A 816 -1.17 -0.63 -12.63
CA PRO A 816 -1.11 -1.93 -13.27
C PRO A 816 -2.01 -2.03 -14.49
N GLN A 817 -1.53 -2.62 -15.58
CA GLN A 817 -2.35 -2.92 -16.76
C GLN A 817 -3.40 -4.00 -16.48
N TYR A 818 -3.00 -5.05 -15.78
CA TYR A 818 -3.85 -6.20 -15.43
C TYR A 818 -3.61 -6.64 -14.00
N PRO A 819 -4.65 -7.19 -13.32
CA PRO A 819 -4.49 -7.80 -12.01
C PRO A 819 -3.54 -9.00 -12.07
N ALA A 820 -2.55 -9.04 -11.21
CA ALA A 820 -1.63 -10.17 -11.10
C ALA A 820 -2.22 -11.25 -10.19
N VAL A 821 -2.50 -12.43 -10.74
CA VAL A 821 -3.12 -13.53 -10.01
C VAL A 821 -2.05 -14.47 -9.43
N PRO A 822 -1.94 -14.64 -8.11
CA PRO A 822 -1.01 -15.59 -7.49
C PRO A 822 -1.56 -17.02 -7.56
N TRP A 823 -1.44 -17.68 -8.71
CA TRP A 823 -2.03 -18.99 -8.99
C TRP A 823 -1.64 -20.08 -7.97
N THR A 824 -0.40 -20.08 -7.49
CA THR A 824 0.09 -21.02 -6.47
C THR A 824 -0.66 -20.85 -5.15
N PHE A 825 -0.89 -19.62 -4.72
CA PHE A 825 -1.66 -19.33 -3.51
C PHE A 825 -3.14 -19.67 -3.67
N VAL A 826 -3.76 -19.32 -4.80
CA VAL A 826 -5.16 -19.66 -5.10
C VAL A 826 -5.35 -21.17 -5.10
N ALA A 827 -4.44 -21.93 -5.72
CA ALA A 827 -4.47 -23.39 -5.69
C ALA A 827 -4.35 -23.94 -4.25
N THR A 828 -3.49 -23.35 -3.43
CA THR A 828 -3.33 -23.71 -2.00
C THR A 828 -4.62 -23.46 -1.22
N VAL A 829 -5.30 -22.33 -1.42
CA VAL A 829 -6.60 -22.03 -0.78
C VAL A 829 -7.64 -23.06 -1.18
N VAL A 830 -7.75 -23.37 -2.48
CA VAL A 830 -8.70 -24.36 -2.99
C VAL A 830 -8.40 -25.74 -2.38
N ALA A 831 -7.15 -26.18 -2.38
CA ALA A 831 -6.73 -27.47 -1.80
C ALA A 831 -7.04 -27.54 -0.29
N ALA A 832 -6.74 -26.47 0.45
CA ALA A 832 -7.00 -26.39 1.89
C ALA A 832 -8.51 -26.44 2.22
N VAL A 833 -9.34 -25.74 1.45
CA VAL A 833 -10.81 -25.79 1.60
C VAL A 833 -11.35 -27.17 1.27
N VAL A 834 -10.88 -27.81 0.20
CA VAL A 834 -11.27 -29.19 -0.17
C VAL A 834 -10.85 -30.18 0.92
N ALA A 835 -9.63 -30.07 1.43
CA ALA A 835 -9.13 -30.90 2.52
C ALA A 835 -9.96 -30.74 3.81
N ALA A 836 -10.22 -29.49 4.23
CA ALA A 836 -11.03 -29.17 5.40
C ALA A 836 -12.46 -29.71 5.26
N ALA A 837 -13.08 -29.55 4.09
CA ALA A 837 -14.40 -30.10 3.78
C ALA A 837 -14.39 -31.63 3.79
N GLY A 838 -13.36 -32.26 3.24
CA GLY A 838 -13.16 -33.72 3.25
C GLY A 838 -13.02 -34.27 4.66
N ILE A 839 -12.19 -33.64 5.51
CA ILE A 839 -12.02 -34.02 6.92
C ILE A 839 -13.33 -33.85 7.68
N ALA A 840 -14.04 -32.75 7.53
CA ALA A 840 -15.31 -32.51 8.18
C ALA A 840 -16.40 -33.50 7.72
N ALA A 841 -16.46 -33.84 6.42
CA ALA A 841 -17.40 -34.80 5.86
C ALA A 841 -17.11 -36.22 6.37
N THR A 842 -15.85 -36.65 6.41
CA THR A 842 -15.45 -37.99 6.93
C THR A 842 -15.71 -38.11 8.43
N ALA A 843 -15.36 -37.08 9.22
CA ALA A 843 -15.65 -37.06 10.67
C ALA A 843 -17.17 -37.13 10.92
N SER A 844 -17.95 -36.35 10.16
CA SER A 844 -19.42 -36.38 10.26
C SER A 844 -20.01 -37.70 9.83
N ALA A 845 -19.47 -38.35 8.79
CA ALA A 845 -19.89 -39.66 8.31
C ALA A 845 -19.58 -40.79 9.32
N ARG A 846 -18.39 -40.76 9.92
CA ARG A 846 -18.01 -41.71 10.99
C ARG A 846 -18.90 -41.57 12.20
N TRP A 847 -19.21 -40.32 12.58
CA TRP A 847 -20.11 -40.05 13.70
C TRP A 847 -21.54 -40.51 13.41
N ALA A 848 -22.09 -40.27 12.22
CA ALA A 848 -23.40 -40.77 11.77
C ALA A 848 -23.46 -42.32 11.70
N GLY A 849 -22.34 -42.99 11.42
CA GLY A 849 -22.25 -44.48 11.43
C GLY A 849 -22.36 -45.10 12.84
N ARG A 850 -21.95 -44.37 13.89
CA ARG A 850 -21.97 -44.85 15.29
C ARG A 850 -23.26 -44.53 16.05
N VAL A 851 -24.31 -44.08 15.38
CA VAL A 851 -25.59 -43.74 16.03
C VAL A 851 -26.37 -45.03 16.30
N ASP A 852 -26.55 -45.39 17.57
CA ASP A 852 -27.33 -46.50 18.05
C ASP A 852 -28.79 -46.10 18.26
N ALA A 853 -29.72 -47.03 17.94
CA ALA A 853 -31.17 -46.80 18.06
C ALA A 853 -31.62 -46.57 19.52
N SER A 854 -30.83 -47.07 20.49
CA SER A 854 -31.10 -46.86 21.93
C SER A 854 -31.13 -45.39 22.38
N ARG A 855 -30.45 -44.49 21.60
CA ARG A 855 -30.40 -43.05 21.89
C ARG A 855 -31.60 -42.25 21.39
N LEU A 856 -32.62 -42.92 20.86
CA LEU A 856 -33.90 -42.21 20.52
C LEU A 856 -34.63 -41.66 21.73
N ARG A 857 -34.38 -42.21 22.92
CA ARG A 857 -34.99 -41.73 24.16
C ARG A 857 -34.43 -40.36 24.57
N ASP A 858 -33.23 -39.98 24.10
CA ASP A 858 -32.53 -38.72 24.43
C ASP A 858 -32.73 -37.63 23.38
N LEU A 859 -33.48 -37.92 22.28
CA LEU A 859 -33.77 -37.00 21.19
C LEU A 859 -35.19 -36.43 21.23
#